data_be680ceeee0f20c621aa85e311d56ac1
#
_entry.id   be680ceeee0f20c621aa85e311d56ac1
#
_cell.length_a   1.000
_cell.length_b   1.000
_cell.length_c   1.000
_cell.angle_alpha   90.00
_cell.angle_beta   90.00
_cell.angle_gamma   90.00
#
_symmetry.space_group_name_H-M   'P 1'
#
loop_
_entity.id
_entity.type
_entity.pdbx_description
1 polymer ?
#
loop_
_entity_poly.entity_id
_entity_poly.type
_entity_poly.pdbx_seq_one_letter_code
_entity_poly.pdbx_strand_id
1 'polypeptide(L)'
;MNSGSSDGIAHPENPTLQSEHSAAMDLANPALATHVAVASGDWLSPDTWRNGNVPGSGSRVLVPSGLSVEVSAELEPSLEWVRVNGSLRFAATQNTSLKLGTLVTAPGSRLQIGDSLNPIDPLVTARVVFADLGPLSVSSDPMLLGRGAILHGSTTIHGSAKTSKLAITKDPRRGDRELVLSEGPRGWQPGDRLVVAGTRSDAEGDEVVIIQAIEGNRVLLETALREDHITPRDHLKVHVANLSRNVVFSSENQALDRRGHVMFMHTRDVDVAYAAFNDLGRTDKLKPLDNPYYDDEGFYVEGTGRNAGGRYSVHFHRNGVIRSGSPAVVRGSVVAGNPGWGFVNHSSYVDFIDNVAYDVVGAAFSTEAGDEIGSFQDNIAIRMHGTGEEPIHRQEEGDFGHAGDGYWLQGAGVRVEDNIAAGAKGSGLILYAEPLFEDGLGLTTFPSANLPEPSRAEGDASVPVSLAPIASFRGNESYGSLLGAQIYYHRTFITIEEEQERQAGLQFSPSVVEDMDLWANRNGMLLNYTVDTEFRNLRIVGPVDNSGDTGLNAASNFYNRGTHLYDNLTVEGYEVGLALPRSGVIDVNGGYFNNLTDFYINEPRQIGRRLRFSGDLRFGDRRGGVVEGERVSRSYFELDPEFAPAADSANEHFLLDDQVLLDFGPYQNQQLYFYEQSADHVIFPEVPNQLTPDDPGPTIGEEFVGLDNAALQVLVDGSFGGSIAPADAVQREGVQGLVGSPAQGLPMLDPNPLPTGDQELEIGVDGGPGRTRWLLKDDVLMQRSDAIARYSIDGIDEIALLGSNRNDRLVFKDQSPLESELESVSISGGGGRDRITLIHQQNAPTADSMVIFGQRGRDRINASRYSGFVELDGGPGRDRLTGGASESELWGGPGADTFRLKASAGVQRIMDFDPDVDRLRLALDPTGLRFRSVDDDLWLMQNSREVAVFPDLADQREVMQSLLG
;
A
#
# COMPACT_ATOMS: atom_id res chain seq x y z
N MET A 1 -12.70 48.77 -6.18
CA MET A 1 -11.30 49.03 -6.35
C MET A 1 -10.65 48.77 -5.00
N ASN A 2 -10.24 47.61 -4.80
CA ASN A 2 -9.17 47.11 -3.92
C ASN A 2 -9.02 45.62 -4.19
N SER A 3 -8.24 45.35 -5.20
CA SER A 3 -7.69 43.98 -5.39
C SER A 3 -6.51 43.82 -4.44
N GLY A 4 -6.79 43.53 -3.20
CA GLY A 4 -5.80 43.04 -2.27
C GLY A 4 -5.52 41.59 -2.62
N SER A 5 -4.40 41.32 -3.25
CA SER A 5 -3.85 39.98 -3.35
C SER A 5 -3.51 39.52 -1.94
N SER A 6 -4.30 38.61 -1.40
CA SER A 6 -4.04 37.96 -0.11
C SER A 6 -3.07 36.76 -0.26
N ASP A 7 -2.22 36.83 -1.26
CA ASP A 7 -1.35 35.72 -1.61
C ASP A 7 -0.05 35.81 -0.82
N GLY A 8 0.24 34.83 0.01
CA GLY A 8 1.55 34.62 0.60
C GLY A 8 1.78 35.28 1.97
N ILE A 9 0.76 35.52 2.74
CA ILE A 9 0.90 35.90 4.16
C ILE A 9 0.50 34.68 5.01
N ALA A 10 1.37 34.28 5.92
CA ALA A 10 0.99 33.34 6.97
C ALA A 10 -0.31 33.84 7.58
N HIS A 11 -1.37 33.03 7.48
CA HIS A 11 -2.67 33.42 7.98
C HIS A 11 -2.54 33.81 9.47
N PRO A 12 -2.83 35.04 9.87
CA PRO A 12 -2.67 35.48 11.28
C PRO A 12 -3.51 34.68 12.26
N GLU A 13 -4.41 33.85 11.75
CA GLU A 13 -5.32 33.01 12.52
C GLU A 13 -4.81 31.57 12.71
N ASN A 14 -3.71 31.17 12.03
CA ASN A 14 -3.10 29.83 12.15
C ASN A 14 -1.72 29.91 12.79
N PRO A 15 -1.59 29.56 14.09
CA PRO A 15 -0.33 29.63 14.82
C PRO A 15 0.79 28.76 14.21
N THR A 16 0.43 27.59 13.65
CA THR A 16 1.39 26.68 13.03
C THR A 16 2.04 27.31 11.82
N LEU A 17 1.24 27.83 10.89
CA LEU A 17 1.76 28.51 9.70
C LEU A 17 2.62 29.74 10.06
N GLN A 18 2.25 30.46 11.11
CA GLN A 18 3.06 31.58 11.63
C GLN A 18 4.40 31.12 12.16
N SER A 19 4.42 30.04 12.92
CA SER A 19 5.64 29.46 13.49
C SER A 19 6.58 28.98 12.38
N GLU A 20 6.07 28.24 11.41
CA GLU A 20 6.80 27.72 10.24
C GLU A 20 7.38 28.89 9.41
N HIS A 21 6.55 29.89 9.13
CA HIS A 21 6.99 31.10 8.41
C HIS A 21 8.12 31.82 9.15
N SER A 22 7.99 32.02 10.46
CA SER A 22 9.01 32.69 11.26
C SER A 22 10.31 31.89 11.27
N ALA A 23 10.25 30.59 11.49
CA ALA A 23 11.42 29.70 11.45
C ALA A 23 12.15 29.79 10.09
N ALA A 24 11.41 29.78 8.98
CA ALA A 24 12.00 29.91 7.64
C ALA A 24 12.67 31.29 7.43
N MET A 25 12.02 32.36 7.91
CA MET A 25 12.56 33.71 7.75
C MET A 25 13.80 33.97 8.60
N ASP A 26 13.89 33.35 9.77
CA ASP A 26 15.02 33.48 10.71
C ASP A 26 16.30 32.78 10.23
N LEU A 27 16.19 31.77 9.34
CA LEU A 27 17.35 31.14 8.71
C LEU A 27 18.29 32.12 8.00
N ALA A 28 17.73 33.22 7.48
CA ALA A 28 18.44 34.22 6.75
C ALA A 28 18.02 35.64 7.24
N ASN A 29 18.32 35.93 8.53
CA ASN A 29 17.94 37.18 9.16
C ASN A 29 18.62 38.37 8.50
N PRO A 30 17.86 39.33 7.91
CA PRO A 30 18.41 40.49 7.19
C PRO A 30 19.36 41.35 8.02
N ALA A 31 19.17 41.41 9.35
CA ALA A 31 20.05 42.14 10.23
C ALA A 31 21.48 41.60 10.32
N LEU A 32 21.67 40.32 9.95
CA LEU A 32 22.97 39.64 9.95
C LEU A 32 23.63 39.64 8.58
N ALA A 33 23.04 40.31 7.57
CA ALA A 33 23.61 40.40 6.22
C ALA A 33 24.95 41.09 6.19
N THR A 34 25.96 40.43 5.63
CA THR A 34 27.28 41.00 5.40
C THR A 34 27.38 41.78 4.09
N HIS A 35 26.58 41.39 3.11
CA HIS A 35 26.47 42.02 1.78
C HIS A 35 25.04 42.36 1.48
N VAL A 36 24.78 43.61 1.10
CA VAL A 36 23.43 44.10 0.81
C VAL A 36 23.48 44.80 -0.54
N ALA A 37 22.57 44.37 -1.44
CA ALA A 37 22.41 45.10 -2.70
C ALA A 37 21.90 46.51 -2.46
N VAL A 38 22.43 47.52 -3.17
CA VAL A 38 22.01 48.92 -3.08
C VAL A 38 21.52 49.46 -4.40
N ALA A 39 21.74 48.74 -5.49
CA ALA A 39 21.23 49.01 -6.83
C ALA A 39 20.86 47.70 -7.53
N SER A 40 19.95 47.79 -8.48
CA SER A 40 19.74 46.68 -9.42
C SER A 40 20.90 46.55 -10.38
N GLY A 41 21.34 45.32 -10.63
CA GLY A 41 22.50 45.11 -11.53
C GLY A 41 22.99 43.67 -11.50
N ASP A 42 24.16 43.51 -12.13
CA ASP A 42 24.86 42.23 -12.18
C ASP A 42 25.50 41.86 -10.83
N TRP A 43 25.50 40.56 -10.49
CA TRP A 43 26.08 40.04 -9.23
C TRP A 43 27.55 40.41 -9.07
N LEU A 44 28.32 40.38 -10.15
CA LEU A 44 29.77 40.69 -10.14
C LEU A 44 30.07 42.18 -10.21
N SER A 45 29.08 43.05 -10.47
CA SER A 45 29.31 44.49 -10.49
C SER A 45 29.47 45.06 -9.07
N PRO A 46 30.57 45.74 -8.77
CA PRO A 46 30.74 46.44 -7.49
C PRO A 46 29.62 47.46 -7.20
N ASP A 47 29.06 48.09 -8.24
CA ASP A 47 28.00 49.10 -8.10
C ASP A 47 26.66 48.50 -7.56
N THR A 48 26.48 47.21 -7.69
CA THR A 48 25.35 46.52 -7.14
C THR A 48 25.36 46.45 -5.62
N TRP A 49 26.55 46.42 -5.02
CA TRP A 49 26.76 46.11 -3.61
C TRP A 49 27.16 47.29 -2.75
N ARG A 50 26.71 47.32 -1.50
CA ARG A 50 27.11 48.34 -0.54
C ARG A 50 28.61 48.34 -0.40
N ASN A 51 29.23 49.56 -0.50
CA ASN A 51 30.65 49.78 -0.44
C ASN A 51 31.48 49.15 -1.57
N GLY A 52 30.85 48.71 -2.66
CA GLY A 52 31.52 48.09 -3.79
C GLY A 52 32.06 46.68 -3.54
N ASN A 53 31.66 46.04 -2.46
CA ASN A 53 32.14 44.71 -2.10
C ASN A 53 31.22 43.62 -2.71
N VAL A 54 31.73 42.89 -3.67
CA VAL A 54 31.03 41.73 -4.27
C VAL A 54 31.05 40.56 -3.29
N PRO A 55 29.94 39.83 -3.10
CA PRO A 55 29.88 38.72 -2.18
C PRO A 55 30.90 37.61 -2.45
N GLY A 56 31.69 37.24 -1.45
CA GLY A 56 32.67 36.17 -1.47
C GLY A 56 32.23 34.97 -0.58
N SER A 57 33.15 33.99 -0.40
CA SER A 57 32.84 32.81 0.45
C SER A 57 32.48 33.22 1.88
N GLY A 58 31.46 32.52 2.45
CA GLY A 58 30.92 32.83 3.77
C GLY A 58 30.04 34.08 3.82
N SER A 59 29.76 34.73 2.69
CA SER A 59 28.88 35.90 2.66
C SER A 59 27.43 35.54 2.99
N ARG A 60 26.78 36.43 3.75
CA ARG A 60 25.35 36.47 4.03
C ARG A 60 24.79 37.64 3.22
N VAL A 61 24.04 37.27 2.17
CA VAL A 61 23.64 38.20 1.13
C VAL A 61 22.14 38.57 1.26
N LEU A 62 21.87 39.87 1.21
CA LEU A 62 20.48 40.39 1.15
C LEU A 62 20.24 41.12 -0.18
N VAL A 63 19.20 40.73 -0.90
CA VAL A 63 18.64 41.50 -2.02
C VAL A 63 17.36 42.19 -1.50
N PRO A 64 17.38 43.49 -1.21
CA PRO A 64 16.26 44.23 -0.67
C PRO A 64 15.06 44.31 -1.64
N SER A 65 13.87 44.55 -1.11
CA SER A 65 12.65 44.77 -1.90
C SER A 65 12.85 45.94 -2.90
N GLY A 66 12.31 45.75 -4.11
CA GLY A 66 12.42 46.73 -5.20
C GLY A 66 13.72 46.68 -6.00
N LEU A 67 14.72 45.88 -5.58
CA LEU A 67 15.96 45.68 -6.32
C LEU A 67 15.97 44.30 -7.01
N SER A 68 16.69 44.25 -8.16
CA SER A 68 16.87 43.04 -8.94
C SER A 68 18.34 42.77 -9.16
N VAL A 69 18.83 41.62 -8.70
CA VAL A 69 20.19 41.16 -8.91
C VAL A 69 20.22 40.03 -9.92
N GLU A 70 21.14 40.08 -10.89
CA GLU A 70 21.31 39.06 -11.93
C GLU A 70 22.61 38.28 -11.72
N VAL A 71 22.47 36.96 -11.66
CA VAL A 71 23.59 36.02 -11.73
C VAL A 71 23.92 35.80 -13.21
N SER A 72 25.05 36.35 -13.68
CA SER A 72 25.45 36.32 -15.10
C SER A 72 26.67 35.46 -15.38
N ALA A 73 27.18 34.73 -14.38
CA ALA A 73 28.33 33.86 -14.51
C ALA A 73 28.26 32.67 -13.55
N GLU A 74 29.23 31.77 -13.72
CA GLU A 74 29.46 30.70 -12.73
C GLU A 74 30.19 31.34 -11.52
N LEU A 75 29.48 31.46 -10.39
CA LEU A 75 30.01 32.03 -9.17
C LEU A 75 30.72 30.94 -8.35
N GLU A 76 32.04 31.14 -8.14
CA GLU A 76 32.89 30.18 -7.40
C GLU A 76 32.67 30.19 -5.87
N PRO A 77 32.32 31.33 -5.21
CA PRO A 77 32.23 31.38 -3.76
C PRO A 77 31.10 30.57 -3.20
N SER A 78 31.35 29.83 -2.11
CA SER A 78 30.30 29.20 -1.27
C SER A 78 29.76 30.24 -0.29
N LEU A 79 28.52 30.67 -0.49
CA LEU A 79 27.82 31.63 0.38
C LEU A 79 27.18 30.90 1.57
N GLU A 80 27.07 31.63 2.70
CA GLU A 80 26.38 31.09 3.86
C GLU A 80 24.85 31.02 3.59
N TRP A 81 24.26 32.16 3.23
CA TRP A 81 22.91 32.25 2.79
C TRP A 81 22.64 33.42 1.84
N VAL A 82 21.58 33.30 1.07
CA VAL A 82 21.02 34.40 0.26
C VAL A 82 19.58 34.64 0.65
N ARG A 83 19.25 35.84 1.09
CA ARG A 83 17.90 36.31 1.33
C ARG A 83 17.44 37.22 0.21
N VAL A 84 16.33 36.86 -0.43
CA VAL A 84 15.71 37.64 -1.50
C VAL A 84 14.39 38.24 -1.01
N ASN A 85 14.37 39.55 -0.79
CA ASN A 85 13.15 40.32 -0.57
C ASN A 85 12.75 41.08 -1.84
N GLY A 86 13.64 41.20 -2.81
CA GLY A 86 13.45 41.77 -4.15
C GLY A 86 13.37 40.70 -5.23
N SER A 87 14.26 40.75 -6.22
CA SER A 87 14.34 39.78 -7.31
C SER A 87 15.75 39.25 -7.50
N LEU A 88 15.84 37.90 -7.63
CA LEU A 88 17.07 37.23 -8.04
C LEU A 88 16.82 36.56 -9.39
N ARG A 89 17.65 36.85 -10.39
CA ARG A 89 17.51 36.35 -11.75
C ARG A 89 18.81 35.67 -12.20
N PHE A 90 18.68 34.72 -13.13
CA PHE A 90 19.81 34.07 -13.79
C PHE A 90 19.81 34.40 -15.27
N ALA A 91 20.97 34.72 -15.82
CA ALA A 91 21.13 34.99 -17.25
C ALA A 91 20.81 33.73 -18.08
N ALA A 92 19.97 33.88 -19.11
CA ALA A 92 19.47 32.74 -19.88
C ALA A 92 20.39 32.26 -21.00
N THR A 93 21.42 33.04 -21.37
CA THR A 93 22.22 32.78 -22.58
C THR A 93 23.69 32.44 -22.30
N GLN A 94 24.03 32.22 -21.02
CA GLN A 94 25.39 31.87 -20.62
C GLN A 94 25.35 30.94 -19.38
N ASN A 95 26.42 30.18 -19.17
CA ASN A 95 26.53 29.32 -17.99
C ASN A 95 26.50 30.17 -16.72
N THR A 96 25.65 29.75 -15.78
CA THR A 96 25.53 30.40 -14.47
C THR A 96 25.58 29.37 -13.34
N SER A 97 26.13 29.74 -12.20
CA SER A 97 26.15 28.91 -11.01
C SER A 97 26.05 29.78 -9.76
N LEU A 98 25.25 29.38 -8.81
CA LEU A 98 25.16 29.97 -7.48
C LEU A 98 25.33 28.87 -6.44
N LYS A 99 26.38 28.94 -5.61
CA LYS A 99 26.69 28.00 -4.57
C LYS A 99 26.44 28.60 -3.20
N LEU A 100 25.57 27.98 -2.39
CA LEU A 100 25.13 28.55 -1.11
C LEU A 100 24.62 27.46 -0.15
N GLY A 101 24.66 27.76 1.16
CA GLY A 101 24.04 26.93 2.17
C GLY A 101 22.52 27.02 2.10
N THR A 102 21.95 28.21 2.25
CA THR A 102 20.50 28.41 2.31
C THR A 102 20.02 29.56 1.42
N LEU A 103 19.00 29.32 0.60
CA LEU A 103 18.29 30.35 -0.16
C LEU A 103 16.92 30.56 0.47
N VAL A 104 16.62 31.79 0.87
CA VAL A 104 15.28 32.16 1.37
C VAL A 104 14.70 33.28 0.52
N THR A 105 13.51 33.05 -0.07
CA THR A 105 12.75 34.11 -0.72
C THR A 105 11.60 34.54 0.18
N ALA A 106 11.41 35.84 0.32
CA ALA A 106 10.31 36.39 1.12
C ALA A 106 9.00 36.46 0.34
N PRO A 107 7.84 36.52 1.01
CA PRO A 107 6.60 36.86 0.34
C PRO A 107 6.72 38.14 -0.47
N GLY A 108 6.21 38.13 -1.71
CA GLY A 108 6.28 39.27 -2.65
C GLY A 108 7.63 39.44 -3.35
N SER A 109 8.63 38.60 -3.08
CA SER A 109 9.89 38.55 -3.83
C SER A 109 9.80 37.66 -5.08
N ARG A 110 10.86 37.63 -5.90
CA ARG A 110 10.88 36.82 -7.11
C ARG A 110 12.22 36.08 -7.29
N LEU A 111 12.14 34.78 -7.57
CA LEU A 111 13.24 34.00 -8.12
C LEU A 111 12.94 33.65 -9.58
N GLN A 112 13.86 33.95 -10.48
CA GLN A 112 13.69 33.69 -11.92
C GLN A 112 14.93 33.03 -12.51
N ILE A 113 14.79 31.81 -13.02
CA ILE A 113 15.83 31.06 -13.76
C ILE A 113 15.25 30.69 -15.12
N GLY A 114 15.35 31.63 -16.08
CA GLY A 114 14.56 31.58 -17.32
C GLY A 114 13.07 31.83 -17.08
N ASP A 115 12.30 31.89 -18.17
CA ASP A 115 10.85 31.94 -18.19
C ASP A 115 10.29 31.31 -19.48
N SER A 116 8.98 31.23 -19.65
CA SER A 116 8.34 30.56 -20.79
C SER A 116 8.65 31.21 -22.14
N LEU A 117 9.00 32.48 -22.17
CA LEU A 117 9.39 33.21 -23.38
C LEU A 117 10.91 33.19 -23.62
N ASN A 118 11.67 33.12 -22.53
CA ASN A 118 13.13 33.12 -22.54
C ASN A 118 13.64 32.03 -21.58
N PRO A 119 13.47 30.75 -21.92
CA PRO A 119 14.03 29.66 -21.12
C PRO A 119 15.56 29.70 -21.18
N ILE A 120 16.22 29.01 -20.27
CA ILE A 120 17.67 28.82 -20.33
C ILE A 120 18.03 28.15 -21.64
N ASP A 121 18.94 28.78 -22.42
CA ASP A 121 19.37 28.33 -23.75
C ASP A 121 19.85 26.87 -23.69
N PRO A 122 19.46 25.98 -24.63
CA PRO A 122 19.81 24.57 -24.61
C PRO A 122 21.33 24.25 -24.60
N LEU A 123 22.16 25.19 -24.95
CA LEU A 123 23.64 25.04 -24.98
C LEU A 123 24.34 25.52 -23.69
N VAL A 124 23.58 26.07 -22.74
CA VAL A 124 24.12 26.56 -21.47
C VAL A 124 23.40 25.94 -20.29
N THR A 125 24.02 26.06 -19.12
CA THR A 125 23.47 25.51 -17.87
C THR A 125 23.31 26.58 -16.81
N ALA A 126 22.23 26.50 -16.03
CA ALA A 126 22.04 27.27 -14.81
C ALA A 126 22.05 26.32 -13.61
N ARG A 127 22.91 26.56 -12.63
CA ARG A 127 23.11 25.67 -11.48
C ARG A 127 22.86 26.40 -10.16
N VAL A 128 22.12 25.71 -9.27
CA VAL A 128 22.05 26.07 -7.85
C VAL A 128 22.62 24.90 -7.05
N VAL A 129 23.70 25.11 -6.35
CA VAL A 129 24.42 24.07 -5.62
C VAL A 129 24.35 24.35 -4.12
N PHE A 130 23.76 23.42 -3.36
CA PHE A 130 23.75 23.54 -1.90
C PHE A 130 25.10 23.13 -1.32
N ALA A 131 25.80 24.12 -0.76
CA ALA A 131 27.15 23.98 -0.22
C ALA A 131 27.16 23.14 1.07
N ASP A 132 28.21 22.35 1.24
CA ASP A 132 28.49 21.68 2.50
C ASP A 132 29.24 22.60 3.48
N LEU A 133 28.51 23.33 4.27
CA LEU A 133 29.04 24.25 5.29
C LEU A 133 29.19 23.64 6.68
N GLY A 134 29.23 22.31 6.78
CA GLY A 134 29.28 21.60 8.05
C GLY A 134 27.90 21.09 8.52
N PRO A 135 27.77 20.44 9.70
CA PRO A 135 26.51 19.93 10.21
C PRO A 135 25.53 21.07 10.53
N LEU A 136 24.25 20.81 10.35
CA LEU A 136 23.19 21.68 10.86
C LEU A 136 23.10 21.55 12.38
N SER A 137 22.66 22.60 13.04
CA SER A 137 22.54 22.64 14.51
C SER A 137 21.15 23.10 14.92
N VAL A 138 20.45 22.34 15.73
CA VAL A 138 19.14 22.69 16.30
C VAL A 138 19.18 23.99 17.10
N SER A 139 20.35 24.39 17.65
CA SER A 139 20.46 25.65 18.40
C SER A 139 20.37 26.89 17.51
N SER A 140 20.71 26.78 16.23
CA SER A 140 20.65 27.87 15.25
C SER A 140 19.54 27.68 14.19
N ASP A 141 19.05 26.49 14.05
CA ASP A 141 18.02 26.05 13.12
C ASP A 141 17.12 25.01 13.81
N PRO A 142 16.20 25.47 14.67
CA PRO A 142 15.42 24.58 15.54
C PRO A 142 14.62 23.53 14.79
N MET A 143 14.22 23.81 13.57
CA MET A 143 13.45 22.88 12.73
C MET A 143 14.33 22.15 11.69
N LEU A 144 15.65 22.36 11.68
CA LEU A 144 16.57 21.81 10.69
C LEU A 144 16.14 22.08 9.22
N LEU A 145 15.61 23.29 8.97
CA LEU A 145 15.15 23.74 7.64
C LEU A 145 16.32 24.22 6.75
N GLY A 146 17.43 24.63 7.30
CA GLY A 146 18.58 25.16 6.56
C GLY A 146 19.17 24.16 5.57
N ARG A 147 20.15 24.64 4.82
CA ARG A 147 20.74 23.92 3.66
C ARG A 147 19.70 23.50 2.67
N GLY A 148 19.16 24.46 1.92
CA GLY A 148 18.13 24.27 0.93
C GLY A 148 17.59 25.58 0.41
N ALA A 149 16.59 25.49 -0.44
CA ALA A 149 15.81 26.64 -0.90
C ALA A 149 14.44 26.61 -0.23
N ILE A 150 14.14 27.66 0.55
CA ILE A 150 12.84 27.87 1.19
C ILE A 150 12.18 29.06 0.49
N LEU A 151 11.19 28.76 -0.35
CA LEU A 151 10.69 29.68 -1.36
C LEU A 151 9.26 30.12 -1.02
N HIS A 152 9.11 31.35 -0.51
CA HIS A 152 7.81 31.97 -0.24
C HIS A 152 7.38 32.97 -1.32
N GLY A 153 8.29 33.37 -2.19
CA GLY A 153 8.04 34.31 -3.26
C GLY A 153 7.60 33.66 -4.56
N SER A 154 7.27 34.52 -5.54
CA SER A 154 7.06 34.10 -6.92
C SER A 154 8.28 33.36 -7.45
N THR A 155 8.11 32.15 -7.98
CA THR A 155 9.21 31.34 -8.49
C THR A 155 8.92 30.89 -9.91
N THR A 156 9.82 31.28 -10.84
CA THR A 156 9.75 30.89 -12.25
C THR A 156 11.08 30.23 -12.62
N ILE A 157 11.04 28.97 -13.02
CA ILE A 157 12.21 28.17 -13.39
C ILE A 157 11.92 27.45 -14.71
N HIS A 158 12.56 27.88 -15.81
CA HIS A 158 12.36 27.27 -17.12
C HIS A 158 13.69 26.91 -17.77
N GLY A 159 13.98 25.62 -17.81
CA GLY A 159 15.02 25.05 -18.68
C GLY A 159 14.55 24.95 -20.13
N SER A 160 15.42 24.49 -21.00
CA SER A 160 15.05 24.20 -22.39
C SER A 160 14.15 22.96 -22.46
N ALA A 161 13.10 23.05 -23.27
CA ALA A 161 12.10 22.00 -23.42
C ALA A 161 12.73 20.71 -23.96
N LYS A 162 12.38 19.60 -23.32
CA LYS A 162 12.91 18.28 -23.66
C LYS A 162 11.83 17.22 -23.42
N THR A 163 11.64 16.30 -24.37
CA THR A 163 10.78 15.14 -24.16
C THR A 163 11.22 14.40 -22.92
N SER A 164 10.33 14.16 -21.97
CA SER A 164 10.66 13.53 -20.70
C SER A 164 10.83 12.02 -20.83
N LYS A 165 9.90 11.37 -21.52
CA LYS A 165 9.88 9.93 -21.74
C LYS A 165 9.28 9.56 -23.09
N LEU A 166 9.57 8.35 -23.57
CA LEU A 166 8.95 7.75 -24.76
C LEU A 166 8.86 6.24 -24.60
N ALA A 167 7.85 5.65 -25.22
CA ALA A 167 7.75 4.21 -25.36
C ALA A 167 8.76 3.69 -26.40
N ILE A 168 9.32 2.52 -26.15
CA ILE A 168 10.22 1.81 -27.08
C ILE A 168 9.37 0.81 -27.87
N THR A 169 9.43 0.89 -29.19
CA THR A 169 8.54 0.13 -30.09
C THR A 169 8.88 -1.35 -30.22
N LYS A 170 10.12 -1.72 -29.93
CA LYS A 170 10.63 -3.08 -29.95
C LYS A 170 11.32 -3.36 -28.62
N ASP A 171 10.97 -4.46 -27.97
CA ASP A 171 11.59 -4.87 -26.71
C ASP A 171 13.11 -4.78 -26.77
N PRO A 172 13.72 -3.96 -25.91
CA PRO A 172 15.18 -3.87 -25.83
C PRO A 172 15.77 -5.17 -25.28
N ARG A 173 16.84 -5.61 -25.86
CA ARG A 173 17.51 -6.86 -25.50
C ARG A 173 18.93 -6.62 -25.04
N ARG A 174 19.40 -7.50 -24.21
CA ARG A 174 20.80 -7.55 -23.81
C ARG A 174 21.72 -7.58 -25.06
N GLY A 175 22.64 -6.64 -25.12
CA GLY A 175 23.55 -6.48 -26.26
C GLY A 175 23.11 -5.41 -27.26
N ASP A 176 21.87 -4.94 -27.21
CA ASP A 176 21.41 -3.87 -28.09
C ASP A 176 22.15 -2.56 -27.80
N ARG A 177 22.47 -1.83 -28.84
CA ARG A 177 23.07 -0.50 -28.81
C ARG A 177 22.19 0.57 -29.43
N GLU A 178 20.93 0.22 -29.63
CA GLU A 178 19.97 1.09 -30.28
C GLU A 178 18.60 0.90 -29.63
N LEU A 179 17.92 2.02 -29.38
CA LEU A 179 16.51 2.05 -29.01
C LEU A 179 15.70 2.63 -30.17
N VAL A 180 14.61 1.97 -30.54
CA VAL A 180 13.66 2.48 -31.54
C VAL A 180 12.44 3.00 -30.80
N LEU A 181 12.29 4.32 -30.78
CA LEU A 181 11.25 5.00 -30.01
C LEU A 181 9.93 5.10 -30.78
N SER A 182 8.84 5.37 -30.10
CA SER A 182 7.52 5.60 -30.70
C SER A 182 7.50 6.81 -31.61
N GLU A 183 8.32 7.82 -31.30
CA GLU A 183 8.52 9.02 -32.12
C GLU A 183 9.93 9.58 -31.96
N GLY A 184 10.29 10.58 -32.77
CA GLY A 184 11.55 11.29 -32.62
C GLY A 184 11.58 12.16 -31.38
N PRO A 185 12.55 12.00 -30.46
CA PRO A 185 12.62 12.77 -29.23
C PRO A 185 12.98 14.23 -29.48
N ARG A 186 12.27 15.15 -28.85
CA ARG A 186 12.54 16.61 -28.96
C ARG A 186 13.53 17.02 -27.89
N GLY A 187 14.54 17.82 -28.26
CA GLY A 187 15.51 18.39 -27.33
C GLY A 187 16.52 17.43 -26.75
N TRP A 188 16.48 16.13 -27.08
CA TRP A 188 17.52 15.20 -26.68
C TRP A 188 18.82 15.47 -27.46
N GLN A 189 19.93 15.19 -26.81
CA GLN A 189 21.27 15.50 -27.36
C GLN A 189 22.24 14.35 -27.07
N PRO A 190 23.29 14.14 -27.91
CA PRO A 190 24.40 13.28 -27.53
C PRO A 190 24.98 13.70 -26.18
N GLY A 191 25.25 12.71 -25.31
CA GLY A 191 25.70 12.93 -23.94
C GLY A 191 24.54 12.98 -22.90
N ASP A 192 23.28 13.07 -23.32
CA ASP A 192 22.16 12.95 -22.40
C ASP A 192 22.13 11.56 -21.74
N ARG A 193 21.78 11.56 -20.46
CA ARG A 193 21.56 10.34 -19.68
C ARG A 193 20.12 9.90 -19.84
N LEU A 194 19.93 8.66 -20.23
CA LEU A 194 18.63 8.00 -20.30
C LEU A 194 18.55 6.90 -19.25
N VAL A 195 17.36 6.60 -18.78
CA VAL A 195 17.07 5.36 -18.06
C VAL A 195 16.05 4.54 -18.85
N VAL A 196 16.40 3.30 -19.15
CA VAL A 196 15.48 2.28 -19.71
C VAL A 196 14.86 1.55 -18.53
N ALA A 197 13.54 1.53 -18.45
CA ALA A 197 12.85 0.94 -17.32
C ALA A 197 12.96 -0.59 -17.31
N GLY A 198 13.09 -1.17 -16.11
CA GLY A 198 13.09 -2.62 -15.91
C GLY A 198 11.67 -3.20 -16.03
N THR A 199 11.59 -4.47 -16.41
CA THR A 199 10.32 -5.21 -16.58
C THR A 199 10.18 -6.39 -15.63
N ARG A 200 11.01 -6.48 -14.58
CA ARG A 200 11.03 -7.58 -13.63
C ARG A 200 10.76 -7.09 -12.22
N SER A 201 9.88 -7.79 -11.52
CA SER A 201 9.52 -7.48 -10.12
C SER A 201 10.47 -8.11 -9.09
N ASP A 202 11.32 -9.05 -9.49
CA ASP A 202 12.22 -9.81 -8.62
C ASP A 202 13.66 -9.28 -8.60
N ALA A 203 13.98 -8.32 -9.49
CA ALA A 203 15.32 -7.73 -9.62
C ALA A 203 15.26 -6.31 -10.16
N GLU A 204 16.23 -5.49 -9.77
CA GLU A 204 16.50 -4.20 -10.43
C GLU A 204 16.95 -4.49 -11.86
N GLY A 205 16.13 -4.13 -12.82
CA GLY A 205 16.38 -4.39 -14.24
C GLY A 205 16.45 -3.12 -15.08
N ASP A 206 16.37 -1.93 -14.47
CA ASP A 206 16.52 -0.67 -15.17
C ASP A 206 18.00 -0.37 -15.50
N GLU A 207 18.24 0.32 -16.60
CA GLU A 207 19.60 0.66 -17.04
C GLU A 207 19.76 2.13 -17.37
N VAL A 208 20.78 2.78 -16.80
CA VAL A 208 21.19 4.12 -17.20
C VAL A 208 22.17 4.00 -18.35
N VAL A 209 21.85 4.67 -19.45
CA VAL A 209 22.64 4.68 -20.68
C VAL A 209 22.86 6.11 -21.19
N ILE A 210 23.89 6.31 -22.00
CA ILE A 210 24.24 7.61 -22.56
C ILE A 210 23.94 7.61 -24.07
N ILE A 211 23.36 8.69 -24.55
CA ILE A 211 23.12 8.90 -25.98
C ILE A 211 24.43 9.15 -26.70
N GLN A 212 24.73 8.30 -27.70
CA GLN A 212 25.83 8.52 -28.63
C GLN A 212 25.39 9.37 -29.84
N ALA A 213 24.24 9.06 -30.44
CA ALA A 213 23.67 9.76 -31.59
C ALA A 213 22.15 9.55 -31.65
N ILE A 214 21.47 10.41 -32.41
CA ILE A 214 20.02 10.34 -32.66
C ILE A 214 19.77 10.42 -34.17
N GLU A 215 19.00 9.48 -34.70
CA GLU A 215 18.64 9.39 -36.11
C GLU A 215 17.10 9.21 -36.27
N GLY A 216 16.39 10.33 -36.26
CA GLY A 216 14.92 10.33 -36.23
C GLY A 216 14.38 9.79 -34.92
N ASN A 217 13.73 8.62 -34.95
CA ASN A 217 13.26 7.94 -33.73
C ASN A 217 14.20 6.84 -33.21
N ARG A 218 15.39 6.71 -33.82
CA ARG A 218 16.43 5.77 -33.41
C ARG A 218 17.47 6.49 -32.55
N VAL A 219 17.71 5.96 -31.36
CA VAL A 219 18.71 6.47 -30.42
C VAL A 219 19.83 5.45 -30.30
N LEU A 220 21.03 5.84 -30.70
CA LEU A 220 22.24 5.03 -30.56
C LEU A 220 22.85 5.27 -29.18
N LEU A 221 23.29 4.21 -28.52
CA LEU A 221 23.82 4.20 -27.15
C LEU A 221 25.34 4.06 -27.15
N GLU A 222 26.03 4.76 -26.25
CA GLU A 222 27.48 4.61 -26.06
C GLU A 222 27.85 3.18 -25.61
N THR A 223 27.00 2.57 -24.78
CA THR A 223 27.20 1.20 -24.27
C THR A 223 26.01 0.31 -24.65
N ALA A 224 26.25 -0.98 -24.79
CA ALA A 224 25.19 -1.95 -25.00
C ALA A 224 24.39 -2.17 -23.71
N LEU A 225 23.11 -2.48 -23.84
CA LEU A 225 22.26 -2.92 -22.74
C LEU A 225 22.79 -4.23 -22.14
N ARG A 226 22.59 -4.38 -20.84
CA ARG A 226 23.05 -5.51 -20.04
C ARG A 226 21.92 -6.48 -19.70
N GLU A 227 20.67 -6.00 -19.75
CA GLU A 227 19.49 -6.73 -19.38
C GLU A 227 18.54 -6.87 -20.56
N ASP A 228 17.61 -7.80 -20.47
CA ASP A 228 16.48 -7.95 -21.36
C ASP A 228 15.27 -7.23 -20.76
N HIS A 229 14.63 -6.38 -21.57
CA HIS A 229 13.41 -5.66 -21.19
C HIS A 229 12.24 -6.19 -22.03
N ILE A 230 11.60 -7.25 -21.52
CA ILE A 230 10.60 -8.01 -22.27
C ILE A 230 9.21 -7.66 -21.81
N THR A 231 8.32 -7.41 -22.75
CA THR A 231 6.89 -7.22 -22.48
C THR A 231 6.13 -8.55 -22.62
N PRO A 232 5.13 -8.83 -21.76
CA PRO A 232 4.34 -10.05 -21.87
C PRO A 232 3.37 -10.06 -23.06
N ARG A 233 3.07 -8.91 -23.64
CA ARG A 233 2.16 -8.77 -24.80
C ARG A 233 2.65 -7.68 -25.76
N ASP A 234 2.40 -7.84 -27.06
CA ASP A 234 2.88 -6.93 -28.10
C ASP A 234 2.39 -5.48 -27.97
N HIS A 235 1.24 -5.25 -27.36
CA HIS A 235 0.70 -3.91 -27.18
C HIS A 235 1.32 -3.15 -26.00
N LEU A 236 1.89 -3.86 -25.04
CA LEU A 236 2.60 -3.27 -23.90
C LEU A 236 3.99 -2.80 -24.33
N LYS A 237 4.48 -1.73 -23.75
CA LYS A 237 5.75 -1.13 -24.16
C LYS A 237 6.61 -0.75 -22.97
N VAL A 238 7.89 -1.00 -23.09
CA VAL A 238 8.90 -0.47 -22.17
C VAL A 238 9.11 1.00 -22.43
N HIS A 239 9.32 1.77 -21.38
CA HIS A 239 9.58 3.20 -21.46
C HIS A 239 11.05 3.53 -21.24
N VAL A 240 11.50 4.60 -21.91
CA VAL A 240 12.79 5.23 -21.65
C VAL A 240 12.57 6.68 -21.28
N ALA A 241 13.22 7.14 -20.20
CA ALA A 241 13.13 8.52 -19.71
C ALA A 241 14.48 9.23 -19.80
N ASN A 242 14.45 10.54 -20.07
CA ASN A 242 15.62 11.38 -20.12
C ASN A 242 15.84 12.10 -18.78
N LEU A 243 17.00 11.85 -18.16
CA LEU A 243 17.38 12.40 -16.85
C LEU A 243 18.12 13.74 -16.94
N SER A 244 18.46 14.20 -18.14
CA SER A 244 19.27 15.40 -18.33
C SER A 244 18.42 16.65 -18.51
N ARG A 245 18.71 17.69 -17.72
CA ARG A 245 18.12 19.03 -17.84
C ARG A 245 19.24 20.07 -17.71
N ASN A 246 19.02 21.27 -18.24
CA ASN A 246 20.02 22.34 -18.22
C ASN A 246 19.81 23.38 -17.12
N VAL A 247 18.74 23.29 -16.35
CA VAL A 247 18.63 23.93 -15.03
C VAL A 247 18.77 22.85 -13.96
N VAL A 248 19.73 22.98 -13.08
CA VAL A 248 20.09 21.91 -12.13
C VAL A 248 20.20 22.44 -10.71
N PHE A 249 19.42 21.83 -9.81
CA PHE A 249 19.58 21.95 -8.37
C PHE A 249 20.27 20.69 -7.85
N SER A 250 21.33 20.84 -7.05
CA SER A 250 22.08 19.69 -6.53
C SER A 250 22.78 19.99 -5.21
N SER A 251 23.21 18.94 -4.50
CA SER A 251 24.05 19.07 -3.31
C SER A 251 25.51 18.94 -3.67
N GLU A 252 26.38 19.73 -3.02
CA GLU A 252 27.84 19.59 -3.14
C GLU A 252 28.31 18.26 -2.55
N ASN A 253 27.71 17.85 -1.42
CA ASN A 253 28.03 16.62 -0.72
C ASN A 253 26.80 15.70 -0.73
N GLN A 254 26.99 14.47 -1.19
CA GLN A 254 25.93 13.47 -1.34
C GLN A 254 25.67 12.66 -0.06
N ALA A 255 26.45 12.85 1.02
CA ALA A 255 26.13 12.23 2.30
C ALA A 255 24.76 12.71 2.79
N LEU A 256 23.96 11.80 3.31
CA LEU A 256 22.55 12.03 3.63
C LEU A 256 22.32 13.30 4.47
N ASP A 257 23.06 13.46 5.56
CA ASP A 257 22.97 14.60 6.47
C ASP A 257 23.52 15.92 5.89
N ARG A 258 24.10 15.86 4.67
CA ARG A 258 24.74 16.99 3.99
C ARG A 258 23.98 17.50 2.77
N ARG A 259 22.92 16.81 2.38
CA ARG A 259 22.14 17.18 1.20
C ARG A 259 21.26 18.41 1.42
N GLY A 260 21.03 19.16 0.35
CA GLY A 260 20.04 20.23 0.29
C GLY A 260 18.63 19.69 0.02
N HIS A 261 17.65 20.58 0.03
CA HIS A 261 16.26 20.31 -0.35
C HIS A 261 15.64 21.58 -0.96
N VAL A 262 14.49 21.42 -1.61
CA VAL A 262 13.72 22.56 -2.14
C VAL A 262 12.30 22.50 -1.62
N MET A 263 11.87 23.58 -0.95
CA MET A 263 10.53 23.71 -0.39
C MET A 263 9.87 24.99 -0.91
N PHE A 264 8.75 24.84 -1.61
CA PHE A 264 7.84 25.92 -2.00
C PHE A 264 6.81 26.05 -0.88
N MET A 265 6.90 27.12 -0.11
CA MET A 265 6.23 27.25 1.16
C MET A 265 5.22 28.39 1.15
N HIS A 266 3.96 28.10 1.46
CA HIS A 266 2.86 29.06 1.59
C HIS A 266 2.65 29.95 0.35
N THR A 267 2.99 29.49 -0.85
CA THR A 267 2.81 30.20 -2.12
C THR A 267 2.43 29.26 -3.26
N ARG A 268 1.48 29.68 -4.10
CA ARG A 268 1.10 29.00 -5.34
C ARG A 268 1.67 29.65 -6.61
N ASP A 269 2.35 30.80 -6.45
CA ASP A 269 2.96 31.49 -7.59
C ASP A 269 4.29 30.82 -7.99
N VAL A 270 4.14 29.58 -8.49
CA VAL A 270 5.26 28.70 -8.85
C VAL A 270 5.01 28.08 -10.21
N ASP A 271 5.94 28.33 -11.14
CA ASP A 271 5.98 27.73 -12.48
C ASP A 271 7.36 27.18 -12.76
N VAL A 272 7.53 25.85 -12.62
CA VAL A 272 8.77 25.13 -12.84
C VAL A 272 8.64 24.26 -14.08
N ALA A 273 9.54 24.42 -15.03
CA ALA A 273 9.59 23.62 -16.24
C ALA A 273 11.01 23.18 -16.61
N TYR A 274 11.19 21.91 -16.90
CA TYR A 274 12.43 21.33 -17.42
C TYR A 274 13.66 21.58 -16.54
N ALA A 275 13.50 21.43 -15.23
CA ALA A 275 14.58 21.48 -14.24
C ALA A 275 14.93 20.08 -13.72
N ALA A 276 16.16 19.88 -13.26
CA ALA A 276 16.61 18.69 -12.56
C ALA A 276 16.92 19.00 -11.09
N PHE A 277 16.48 18.12 -10.22
CA PHE A 277 16.71 18.13 -8.78
C PHE A 277 17.42 16.84 -8.40
N ASN A 278 18.77 16.89 -8.45
CA ASN A 278 19.61 15.70 -8.34
C ASN A 278 20.28 15.63 -6.97
N ASP A 279 20.30 14.44 -6.37
CA ASP A 279 20.99 14.18 -5.10
C ASP A 279 20.58 15.15 -3.99
N LEU A 280 19.29 15.47 -3.96
CA LEU A 280 18.67 16.30 -2.94
C LEU A 280 17.88 15.45 -1.95
N GLY A 281 17.41 16.10 -0.89
CA GLY A 281 16.66 15.46 0.18
C GLY A 281 17.56 14.89 1.27
N ARG A 282 17.09 14.97 2.52
CA ARG A 282 17.77 14.34 3.68
C ARG A 282 16.83 13.69 4.67
N THR A 283 15.55 13.66 4.41
CA THR A 283 14.63 12.76 5.09
C THR A 283 14.89 11.35 4.57
N ASP A 284 15.25 10.42 5.45
CA ASP A 284 15.56 9.03 5.14
C ASP A 284 14.31 8.17 5.34
N LYS A 285 13.66 7.79 4.26
CA LYS A 285 12.45 6.95 4.32
C LYS A 285 12.73 5.46 4.61
N LEU A 286 13.98 5.05 4.68
CA LEU A 286 14.32 3.71 5.21
C LEU A 286 14.24 3.66 6.74
N LYS A 287 14.12 4.78 7.41
CA LYS A 287 14.02 4.90 8.87
C LYS A 287 12.78 5.68 9.27
N PRO A 288 12.20 5.39 10.45
CA PRO A 288 11.13 6.22 10.99
C PRO A 288 11.53 7.70 11.08
N LEU A 289 10.54 8.57 11.00
CA LEU A 289 10.74 10.00 11.19
C LEU A 289 11.17 10.27 12.63
N ASP A 290 12.09 11.21 12.80
CA ASP A 290 12.58 11.68 14.10
C ASP A 290 12.80 13.19 14.00
N ASN A 291 11.76 13.95 14.27
CA ASN A 291 11.79 15.40 14.27
C ASN A 291 12.47 15.94 15.54
N PRO A 292 13.10 17.15 15.50
CA PRO A 292 13.53 17.82 16.73
C PRO A 292 12.34 17.99 17.68
N TYR A 293 12.48 17.51 18.89
CA TYR A 293 11.46 17.62 19.93
C TYR A 293 11.88 18.61 21.00
N TYR A 294 10.93 19.40 21.47
CA TYR A 294 11.09 20.37 22.53
C TYR A 294 10.11 20.06 23.64
N ASP A 295 10.57 20.06 24.90
CA ASP A 295 9.71 19.82 26.05
C ASP A 295 8.71 20.98 26.31
N ASP A 296 7.85 20.81 27.28
CA ASP A 296 6.83 21.81 27.63
C ASP A 296 7.42 23.16 28.09
N GLU A 297 8.65 23.19 28.53
CA GLU A 297 9.42 24.37 28.89
C GLU A 297 10.15 24.99 27.69
N GLY A 298 10.12 24.36 26.53
CA GLY A 298 10.75 24.82 25.28
C GLY A 298 12.24 24.48 25.16
N PHE A 299 12.76 23.53 25.95
CA PHE A 299 14.13 23.04 25.82
C PHE A 299 14.20 21.88 24.83
N TYR A 300 15.22 21.91 23.98
CA TYR A 300 15.49 20.82 23.05
C TYR A 300 15.83 19.53 23.78
N VAL A 301 15.14 18.45 23.42
CA VAL A 301 15.39 17.11 23.94
C VAL A 301 16.54 16.48 23.16
N GLU A 302 17.68 16.32 23.81
CA GLU A 302 18.89 15.83 23.18
C GLU A 302 18.71 14.40 22.65
N GLY A 303 19.14 14.19 21.41
CA GLY A 303 19.06 12.90 20.72
C GLY A 303 17.90 12.77 19.76
N THR A 304 17.00 13.74 19.68
CA THR A 304 15.96 13.86 18.66
C THR A 304 16.44 14.66 17.44
N GLY A 305 15.67 14.65 16.35
CA GLY A 305 16.00 15.40 15.14
C GLY A 305 17.01 14.72 14.21
N ARG A 306 17.16 13.40 14.32
CA ARG A 306 18.12 12.64 13.49
C ARG A 306 17.60 12.36 12.09
N ASN A 307 16.29 12.38 11.90
CA ASN A 307 15.62 12.15 10.63
C ASN A 307 14.40 13.06 10.48
N ALA A 308 14.66 14.36 10.33
CA ALA A 308 13.61 15.36 10.22
C ALA A 308 12.76 15.16 8.96
N GLY A 309 11.44 15.08 9.11
CA GLY A 309 10.47 14.97 8.02
C GLY A 309 10.41 16.21 7.14
N GLY A 310 9.91 16.08 5.90
CA GLY A 310 9.64 17.20 5.00
C GLY A 310 10.88 17.76 4.27
N ARG A 311 12.05 17.14 4.37
CA ARG A 311 13.28 17.59 3.68
C ARG A 311 13.48 16.83 2.37
N TYR A 312 12.52 17.04 1.44
CA TYR A 312 12.42 16.34 0.16
C TYR A 312 13.01 17.17 -0.99
N SER A 313 13.16 16.57 -2.19
CA SER A 313 13.77 17.26 -3.33
C SER A 313 12.90 18.37 -3.89
N VAL A 314 11.61 18.12 -4.04
CA VAL A 314 10.62 19.10 -4.51
C VAL A 314 9.40 18.97 -3.60
N HIS A 315 9.26 19.91 -2.66
CA HIS A 315 8.22 19.87 -1.65
C HIS A 315 7.35 21.12 -1.69
N PHE A 316 6.08 20.96 -2.02
CA PHE A 316 5.07 22.02 -1.87
C PHE A 316 4.46 21.86 -0.48
N HIS A 317 4.68 22.88 0.36
CA HIS A 317 4.30 22.82 1.76
C HIS A 317 3.25 23.85 2.11
N ARG A 318 2.01 23.38 2.34
CA ARG A 318 0.86 24.15 2.84
C ARG A 318 0.57 25.43 2.01
N ASN A 319 0.53 25.27 0.68
CA ASN A 319 0.23 26.37 -0.24
C ASN A 319 -1.28 26.64 -0.37
N GLY A 320 -2.08 25.88 0.37
CA GLY A 320 -3.53 25.98 0.42
C GLY A 320 -4.25 25.16 -0.67
N VAL A 321 -5.40 24.63 -0.30
CA VAL A 321 -6.21 23.68 -1.09
C VAL A 321 -7.51 24.31 -1.64
N ILE A 322 -7.53 25.61 -1.87
CA ILE A 322 -8.70 26.29 -2.43
C ILE A 322 -8.64 26.26 -3.95
N ARG A 323 -9.64 25.69 -4.63
CA ARG A 323 -9.69 25.60 -6.11
C ARG A 323 -9.80 26.96 -6.83
N SER A 324 -10.12 28.05 -6.14
CA SER A 324 -10.10 29.36 -6.76
C SER A 324 -8.67 29.82 -7.07
N GLY A 325 -8.41 30.21 -8.31
CA GLY A 325 -7.08 30.57 -8.79
C GLY A 325 -6.36 29.42 -9.52
N SER A 326 -5.11 29.65 -9.93
CA SER A 326 -4.30 28.67 -10.65
C SER A 326 -3.53 27.79 -9.67
N PRO A 327 -3.29 26.50 -10.01
CA PRO A 327 -2.35 25.67 -9.29
C PRO A 327 -0.91 26.16 -9.44
N ALA A 328 -0.04 25.78 -8.53
CA ALA A 328 1.39 25.71 -8.81
C ALA A 328 1.64 24.63 -9.87
N VAL A 329 2.66 24.81 -10.71
CA VAL A 329 2.93 23.85 -11.81
C VAL A 329 4.39 23.42 -11.80
N VAL A 330 4.61 22.11 -11.90
CA VAL A 330 5.91 21.53 -12.20
C VAL A 330 5.76 20.61 -13.41
N ARG A 331 6.48 20.89 -14.47
CA ARG A 331 6.40 20.11 -15.70
C ARG A 331 7.74 19.71 -16.27
N GLY A 332 7.81 18.55 -16.91
CA GLY A 332 8.98 18.11 -17.67
C GLY A 332 10.26 18.05 -16.84
N SER A 333 10.16 18.08 -15.52
CA SER A 333 11.28 18.16 -14.59
C SER A 333 11.72 16.77 -14.12
N VAL A 334 12.91 16.69 -13.53
CA VAL A 334 13.52 15.45 -13.10
C VAL A 334 13.86 15.53 -11.62
N VAL A 335 13.53 14.49 -10.87
CA VAL A 335 14.06 14.20 -9.54
C VAL A 335 14.87 12.91 -9.63
N ALA A 336 16.10 12.88 -9.16
CA ALA A 336 16.94 11.69 -9.22
C ALA A 336 17.86 11.55 -8.00
N GLY A 337 17.95 10.30 -7.47
CA GLY A 337 18.88 9.95 -6.40
C GLY A 337 18.45 10.42 -5.01
N ASN A 338 17.18 10.33 -4.66
CA ASN A 338 16.62 10.84 -3.40
C ASN A 338 16.57 9.79 -2.30
N PRO A 339 16.95 10.14 -1.05
CA PRO A 339 16.83 9.26 0.12
C PRO A 339 15.42 9.23 0.72
N GLY A 340 14.52 10.05 0.23
CA GLY A 340 13.13 10.18 0.62
C GLY A 340 12.28 10.55 -0.57
N TRP A 341 11.10 11.08 -0.33
CA TRP A 341 10.13 11.37 -1.38
C TRP A 341 10.66 12.32 -2.46
N GLY A 342 10.19 12.13 -3.68
CA GLY A 342 10.61 12.90 -4.86
C GLY A 342 9.86 14.20 -5.04
N PHE A 343 8.66 14.12 -5.62
CA PHE A 343 7.74 15.25 -5.83
C PHE A 343 6.61 15.16 -4.79
N VAL A 344 6.51 16.18 -3.94
CA VAL A 344 5.61 16.13 -2.78
C VAL A 344 4.61 17.28 -2.82
N ASN A 345 3.35 16.92 -2.70
CA ASN A 345 2.24 17.83 -2.49
C ASN A 345 1.75 17.65 -1.03
N HIS A 346 1.96 18.67 -0.18
CA HIS A 346 1.47 18.71 1.19
C HIS A 346 0.48 19.86 1.38
N SER A 347 -0.79 19.54 1.58
CA SER A 347 -1.88 20.51 1.74
C SER A 347 -1.83 21.64 0.71
N SER A 348 -1.64 21.30 -0.56
CA SER A 348 -1.39 22.29 -1.61
C SER A 348 -2.21 22.00 -2.86
N TYR A 349 -2.33 23.01 -3.72
CA TYR A 349 -2.91 22.91 -5.05
C TYR A 349 -1.80 22.95 -6.11
N VAL A 350 -1.43 21.75 -6.61
CA VAL A 350 -0.27 21.59 -7.52
C VAL A 350 -0.62 20.66 -8.67
N ASP A 351 -0.16 21.02 -9.87
CA ASP A 351 -0.13 20.11 -11.03
C ASP A 351 1.31 19.66 -11.30
N PHE A 352 1.56 18.36 -11.19
CA PHE A 352 2.79 17.71 -11.65
C PHE A 352 2.53 17.04 -12.99
N ILE A 353 3.20 17.52 -14.06
CA ILE A 353 2.90 17.14 -15.45
C ILE A 353 4.17 16.71 -16.17
N ASP A 354 4.17 15.53 -16.79
CA ASP A 354 5.28 15.03 -17.64
C ASP A 354 6.65 15.02 -16.92
N ASN A 355 6.68 14.76 -15.59
CA ASN A 355 7.91 14.72 -14.82
C ASN A 355 8.50 13.31 -14.77
N VAL A 356 9.78 13.22 -14.45
CA VAL A 356 10.53 11.98 -14.26
C VAL A 356 11.05 11.91 -12.83
N ALA A 357 10.71 10.83 -12.13
CA ALA A 357 11.34 10.47 -10.87
C ALA A 357 12.16 9.18 -11.06
N TYR A 358 13.41 9.19 -10.66
CA TYR A 358 14.32 8.08 -10.82
C TYR A 358 15.15 7.85 -9.57
N ASP A 359 15.24 6.58 -9.13
CA ASP A 359 16.10 6.19 -8.00
C ASP A 359 15.73 6.96 -6.71
N VAL A 360 14.47 6.77 -6.28
CA VAL A 360 13.88 7.46 -5.12
C VAL A 360 13.60 6.44 -4.02
N VAL A 361 13.82 6.83 -2.77
CA VAL A 361 13.48 6.02 -1.60
C VAL A 361 12.14 6.48 -1.03
N GLY A 362 11.22 5.54 -0.80
CA GLY A 362 9.85 5.83 -0.40
C GLY A 362 8.98 6.10 -1.60
N ALA A 363 8.31 7.23 -1.69
CA ALA A 363 7.41 7.56 -2.78
C ALA A 363 8.04 8.51 -3.82
N ALA A 364 7.92 8.18 -5.11
CA ALA A 364 8.42 9.06 -6.16
C ALA A 364 7.56 10.30 -6.34
N PHE A 365 6.24 10.15 -6.27
CA PHE A 365 5.24 11.22 -6.24
C PHE A 365 4.33 10.99 -5.04
N SER A 366 4.07 12.01 -4.24
CA SER A 366 3.26 11.83 -3.03
C SER A 366 2.33 12.99 -2.72
N THR A 367 1.15 12.67 -2.19
CA THR A 367 0.35 13.57 -1.35
C THR A 367 0.56 13.19 0.12
N GLU A 368 0.55 14.15 1.03
CA GLU A 368 1.00 13.94 2.43
C GLU A 368 -0.12 14.04 3.46
N ALA A 369 -1.08 14.93 3.29
CA ALA A 369 -2.09 15.23 4.30
C ALA A 369 -3.48 14.64 4.00
N GLY A 370 -3.80 14.37 2.74
CA GLY A 370 -5.10 13.85 2.31
C GLY A 370 -6.08 14.91 1.82
N ASP A 371 -5.82 16.21 2.03
CA ASP A 371 -6.64 17.31 1.57
C ASP A 371 -6.19 17.95 0.24
N GLU A 372 -5.08 17.44 -0.31
CA GLU A 372 -4.45 17.94 -1.53
C GLU A 372 -5.38 17.89 -2.73
N ILE A 373 -5.18 18.87 -3.63
CA ILE A 373 -5.83 18.94 -4.93
C ILE A 373 -4.81 19.24 -6.03
N GLY A 374 -5.23 19.07 -7.27
CA GLY A 374 -4.38 19.23 -8.46
C GLY A 374 -4.30 17.98 -9.27
N SER A 375 -3.14 17.71 -9.87
CA SER A 375 -2.96 16.52 -10.70
C SER A 375 -1.55 15.94 -10.66
N PHE A 376 -1.47 14.63 -10.76
CA PHE A 376 -0.33 13.87 -11.28
C PHE A 376 -0.73 13.40 -12.68
N GLN A 377 -0.14 13.98 -13.71
CA GLN A 377 -0.51 13.72 -15.09
C GLN A 377 0.70 13.42 -15.96
N ASP A 378 0.64 12.32 -16.70
CA ASP A 378 1.69 11.94 -17.67
C ASP A 378 3.11 11.90 -17.05
N ASN A 379 3.24 11.55 -15.76
CA ASN A 379 4.53 11.42 -15.11
C ASN A 379 5.08 9.99 -15.24
N ILE A 380 6.38 9.82 -15.01
CA ILE A 380 7.00 8.50 -14.90
C ILE A 380 7.90 8.39 -13.67
N ALA A 381 7.70 7.30 -12.93
CA ALA A 381 8.51 6.89 -11.80
C ALA A 381 9.25 5.59 -12.15
N ILE A 382 10.56 5.56 -12.03
CA ILE A 382 11.39 4.38 -12.33
C ILE A 382 12.30 4.09 -11.15
N ARG A 383 12.34 2.85 -10.70
CA ARG A 383 13.13 2.34 -9.59
C ARG A 383 12.88 3.08 -8.27
N MET A 384 11.85 2.65 -7.56
CA MET A 384 11.56 3.13 -6.22
C MET A 384 12.05 2.11 -5.21
N HIS A 385 12.95 2.56 -4.36
CA HIS A 385 13.45 1.81 -3.22
C HIS A 385 12.62 2.08 -1.97
N GLY A 386 12.68 1.17 -1.02
CA GLY A 386 11.98 1.36 0.24
C GLY A 386 12.17 0.16 1.17
N THR A 387 11.43 0.15 2.26
CA THR A 387 11.45 -0.96 3.22
C THR A 387 10.82 -2.22 2.66
N GLY A 388 9.88 -2.10 1.73
CA GLY A 388 9.02 -3.19 1.26
C GLY A 388 8.02 -3.67 2.31
N GLU A 389 7.91 -2.95 3.43
CA GLU A 389 6.93 -3.21 4.49
C GLU A 389 5.56 -2.63 4.09
N GLU A 390 4.49 -3.21 4.64
CA GLU A 390 3.15 -2.69 4.40
C GLU A 390 3.01 -1.23 4.87
N PRO A 391 2.14 -0.44 4.25
CA PRO A 391 1.97 0.98 4.58
C PRO A 391 1.68 1.26 6.06
N ILE A 392 0.92 0.38 6.71
CA ILE A 392 0.47 0.51 8.09
C ILE A 392 1.60 0.36 9.14
N HIS A 393 2.75 -0.20 8.75
CA HIS A 393 3.80 -0.54 9.74
C HIS A 393 4.39 0.63 10.52
N ARG A 394 4.25 1.87 10.05
CA ARG A 394 4.73 3.08 10.72
C ARG A 394 3.65 4.13 10.94
N GLN A 395 2.42 3.68 10.95
CA GLN A 395 1.27 4.57 11.12
C GLN A 395 1.28 5.28 12.48
N GLU A 396 1.70 4.58 13.54
CA GLU A 396 1.79 5.16 14.90
C GLU A 396 2.82 6.30 14.99
N GLU A 397 3.87 6.25 14.16
CA GLU A 397 4.87 7.32 14.09
C GLU A 397 4.46 8.42 13.12
N GLY A 398 3.27 8.35 12.51
CA GLY A 398 2.83 9.26 11.44
C GLY A 398 3.74 9.18 10.21
N ASP A 399 4.44 8.06 10.01
CA ASP A 399 5.37 7.86 8.91
C ASP A 399 4.81 6.83 7.92
N PHE A 400 4.62 7.23 6.69
CA PHE A 400 4.04 6.44 5.60
C PHE A 400 4.78 6.68 4.29
N GLY A 401 4.40 5.98 3.21
CA GLY A 401 5.06 6.08 1.90
C GLY A 401 6.54 5.70 1.99
N HIS A 402 6.86 4.64 2.76
CA HIS A 402 8.23 4.13 2.98
C HIS A 402 8.49 2.81 2.26
N ALA A 403 7.45 2.19 1.69
CA ALA A 403 7.56 0.86 1.09
C ALA A 403 8.40 0.84 -0.20
N GLY A 404 8.43 1.91 -0.94
CA GLY A 404 9.07 2.05 -2.24
C GLY A 404 8.03 2.16 -3.35
N ASP A 405 7.20 3.21 -3.29
CA ASP A 405 6.02 3.38 -4.13
C ASP A 405 6.27 4.35 -5.28
N GLY A 406 5.65 4.10 -6.44
CA GLY A 406 5.65 5.04 -7.55
C GLY A 406 4.86 6.29 -7.23
N TYR A 407 3.61 6.11 -6.84
CA TYR A 407 2.67 7.18 -6.49
C TYR A 407 1.99 6.84 -5.16
N TRP A 408 2.28 7.62 -4.13
CA TRP A 408 1.61 7.56 -2.84
C TRP A 408 0.54 8.65 -2.75
N LEU A 409 -0.72 8.26 -2.63
CA LEU A 409 -1.85 9.17 -2.56
C LEU A 409 -2.52 9.02 -1.20
N GLN A 410 -2.30 9.99 -0.29
CA GLN A 410 -2.91 9.98 1.04
C GLN A 410 -4.41 10.26 0.99
N GLY A 411 -4.92 10.81 -0.09
CA GLY A 411 -6.34 11.10 -0.28
C GLY A 411 -6.74 11.06 -1.75
N ALA A 412 -8.02 11.14 -1.99
CA ALA A 412 -8.63 10.97 -3.30
C ALA A 412 -8.81 12.27 -4.12
N GLY A 413 -8.34 13.43 -3.59
CA GLY A 413 -8.61 14.75 -4.15
C GLY A 413 -7.76 15.15 -5.36
N VAL A 414 -6.66 14.46 -5.61
CA VAL A 414 -5.77 14.70 -6.76
C VAL A 414 -6.20 13.83 -7.94
N ARG A 415 -6.17 14.39 -9.16
CA ARG A 415 -6.38 13.62 -10.38
C ARG A 415 -5.09 12.86 -10.74
N VAL A 416 -5.19 11.57 -10.97
CA VAL A 416 -4.07 10.68 -11.27
C VAL A 416 -4.32 10.08 -12.65
N GLU A 417 -3.69 10.66 -13.68
CA GLU A 417 -4.02 10.38 -15.08
C GLU A 417 -2.76 10.11 -15.92
N ASP A 418 -2.78 9.02 -16.69
CA ASP A 418 -1.76 8.69 -17.69
C ASP A 418 -0.33 8.57 -17.12
N ASN A 419 -0.18 8.20 -15.85
CA ASN A 419 1.11 8.05 -15.20
C ASN A 419 1.69 6.65 -15.36
N ILE A 420 3.02 6.55 -15.27
CA ILE A 420 3.75 5.29 -15.39
C ILE A 420 4.59 5.06 -14.12
N ALA A 421 4.52 3.84 -13.58
CA ALA A 421 5.41 3.37 -12.52
C ALA A 421 6.13 2.09 -12.96
N ALA A 422 7.44 2.05 -12.86
CA ALA A 422 8.24 0.88 -13.24
C ALA A 422 9.25 0.53 -12.16
N GLY A 423 9.24 -0.74 -11.70
CA GLY A 423 10.21 -1.23 -10.73
C GLY A 423 10.02 -0.66 -9.32
N ALA A 424 8.78 -0.64 -8.82
CA ALA A 424 8.47 -0.29 -7.44
C ALA A 424 8.70 -1.48 -6.50
N LYS A 425 9.43 -1.27 -5.42
CA LYS A 425 9.63 -2.27 -4.38
C LYS A 425 8.38 -2.48 -3.52
N GLY A 426 7.54 -1.47 -3.41
CA GLY A 426 6.19 -1.51 -2.88
C GLY A 426 5.18 -1.55 -4.02
N SER A 427 4.30 -0.57 -4.09
CA SER A 427 3.24 -0.44 -5.09
C SER A 427 3.62 0.54 -6.20
N GLY A 428 3.26 0.23 -7.45
CA GLY A 428 3.36 1.20 -8.53
C GLY A 428 2.51 2.44 -8.25
N LEU A 429 1.26 2.23 -7.89
CA LEU A 429 0.34 3.29 -7.44
C LEU A 429 -0.37 2.82 -6.17
N ILE A 430 -0.46 3.69 -5.17
CA ILE A 430 -1.23 3.42 -3.96
C ILE A 430 -2.11 4.61 -3.60
N LEU A 431 -3.41 4.37 -3.46
CA LEU A 431 -4.34 5.28 -2.79
C LEU A 431 -4.55 4.77 -1.37
N TYR A 432 -4.04 5.50 -0.39
CA TYR A 432 -4.17 5.21 1.02
C TYR A 432 -5.11 6.24 1.63
N ALA A 433 -6.39 5.89 1.73
CA ALA A 433 -7.43 6.83 2.15
C ALA A 433 -7.74 6.73 3.67
N GLU A 434 -6.97 5.94 4.41
CA GLU A 434 -7.11 5.91 5.86
C GLU A 434 -6.67 7.25 6.46
N PRO A 435 -7.47 7.81 7.38
CA PRO A 435 -7.10 9.05 8.05
C PRO A 435 -5.81 8.86 8.86
N LEU A 436 -4.87 9.77 8.68
CA LEU A 436 -3.68 9.82 9.51
C LEU A 436 -4.01 10.47 10.85
N PHE A 437 -3.50 9.92 11.92
CA PHE A 437 -3.55 10.54 13.23
C PHE A 437 -2.37 11.50 13.35
N GLU A 438 -2.60 12.80 13.14
CA GLU A 438 -1.64 13.82 13.55
C GLU A 438 -1.77 14.02 15.07
N ASP A 439 -0.81 13.59 15.85
CA ASP A 439 -0.62 13.88 17.28
C ASP A 439 -1.90 13.83 18.15
N GLY A 440 -2.82 12.92 17.89
CA GLY A 440 -4.08 12.79 18.63
C GLY A 440 -5.13 13.86 18.29
N LEU A 441 -4.99 14.61 17.21
CA LEU A 441 -5.87 15.70 16.82
C LEU A 441 -7.00 15.32 15.86
N GLY A 442 -7.26 14.03 15.69
CA GLY A 442 -8.44 13.58 14.95
C GLY A 442 -8.19 13.29 13.48
N LEU A 443 -9.25 12.85 12.83
CA LEU A 443 -9.25 12.38 11.45
C LEU A 443 -8.95 13.52 10.47
N THR A 444 -8.07 13.27 9.52
CA THR A 444 -7.85 14.18 8.39
C THR A 444 -9.13 14.32 7.58
N THR A 445 -9.49 15.54 7.23
CA THR A 445 -10.70 15.83 6.49
C THR A 445 -10.42 16.46 5.14
N PHE A 446 -11.27 16.16 4.16
CA PHE A 446 -11.21 16.73 2.82
C PHE A 446 -12.26 17.85 2.68
N PRO A 447 -11.90 19.05 2.19
CA PRO A 447 -12.84 20.16 2.04
C PRO A 447 -13.97 19.82 1.07
N SER A 448 -15.20 19.91 1.51
CA SER A 448 -16.38 19.57 0.69
C SER A 448 -16.48 20.38 -0.61
N ALA A 449 -15.98 21.62 -0.61
CA ALA A 449 -15.90 22.47 -1.80
C ALA A 449 -15.02 21.91 -2.91
N ASN A 450 -14.11 20.98 -2.58
CA ASN A 450 -13.18 20.34 -3.52
C ASN A 450 -13.67 18.97 -4.01
N LEU A 451 -14.78 18.46 -3.48
CA LEU A 451 -15.36 17.19 -3.94
C LEU A 451 -15.78 17.29 -5.42
N PRO A 452 -15.81 16.19 -6.16
CA PRO A 452 -16.42 16.15 -7.49
C PRO A 452 -17.89 16.58 -7.47
N GLU A 453 -18.63 16.24 -6.42
CA GLU A 453 -20.04 16.57 -6.19
C GLU A 453 -20.24 17.28 -4.83
N PRO A 454 -19.88 18.59 -4.71
CA PRO A 454 -19.91 19.28 -3.42
C PRO A 454 -21.28 19.32 -2.74
N SER A 455 -22.35 19.30 -3.54
CA SER A 455 -23.73 19.33 -3.02
C SER A 455 -24.13 18.07 -2.24
N ARG A 456 -23.40 16.97 -2.44
CA ARG A 456 -23.63 15.71 -1.75
C ARG A 456 -23.11 15.71 -0.30
N ALA A 457 -22.33 16.68 0.06
CA ALA A 457 -21.87 16.86 1.46
C ALA A 457 -22.95 17.52 2.36
N GLU A 458 -24.17 17.75 1.85
CA GLU A 458 -25.35 18.23 2.59
C GLU A 458 -25.14 19.49 3.43
N GLY A 459 -24.10 20.25 3.12
CA GLY A 459 -23.75 21.51 3.80
C GLY A 459 -22.59 21.39 4.78
N ASP A 460 -22.02 20.22 4.96
CA ASP A 460 -20.81 20.03 5.73
C ASP A 460 -19.62 20.73 5.06
N ALA A 461 -18.80 21.40 5.85
CA ALA A 461 -17.62 22.11 5.35
C ALA A 461 -16.53 21.16 4.86
N SER A 462 -16.45 19.96 5.44
CA SER A 462 -15.49 18.92 5.09
C SER A 462 -16.07 17.53 5.36
N VAL A 463 -15.51 16.53 4.71
CA VAL A 463 -15.82 15.11 4.91
C VAL A 463 -14.56 14.35 5.30
N PRO A 464 -14.64 13.20 5.95
CA PRO A 464 -13.48 12.34 6.18
C PRO A 464 -12.76 11.98 4.87
N VAL A 465 -11.43 11.94 4.89
CA VAL A 465 -10.62 11.64 3.69
C VAL A 465 -11.02 10.29 3.08
N SER A 466 -11.28 9.29 3.92
CA SER A 466 -11.71 7.96 3.49
C SER A 466 -13.02 7.95 2.70
N LEU A 467 -13.89 8.94 2.89
CA LEU A 467 -15.19 9.03 2.21
C LEU A 467 -15.18 9.88 0.94
N ALA A 468 -14.13 10.69 0.74
CA ALA A 468 -14.03 11.54 -0.43
C ALA A 468 -13.94 10.69 -1.72
N PRO A 469 -14.85 10.87 -2.70
CA PRO A 469 -14.74 10.17 -3.97
C PRO A 469 -13.45 10.51 -4.70
N ILE A 470 -12.90 9.54 -5.42
CA ILE A 470 -11.74 9.73 -6.28
C ILE A 470 -12.01 10.81 -7.33
N ALA A 471 -11.15 11.82 -7.39
CA ALA A 471 -11.30 12.92 -8.35
C ALA A 471 -11.11 12.43 -9.80
N SER A 472 -10.12 11.61 -10.06
CA SER A 472 -9.88 10.86 -11.30
C SER A 472 -8.75 9.86 -11.09
N PHE A 473 -8.90 8.63 -11.59
CA PHE A 473 -7.84 7.61 -11.55
C PHE A 473 -7.93 6.76 -12.81
N ARG A 474 -7.21 7.18 -13.88
CA ARG A 474 -7.37 6.58 -15.20
C ARG A 474 -6.12 6.62 -16.05
N GLY A 475 -6.02 5.69 -17.01
CA GLY A 475 -4.94 5.67 -17.99
C GLY A 475 -3.56 5.35 -17.39
N ASN A 476 -3.49 4.97 -16.12
CA ASN A 476 -2.23 4.74 -15.45
C ASN A 476 -1.64 3.37 -15.79
N GLU A 477 -0.33 3.28 -15.79
CA GLU A 477 0.42 2.08 -16.10
C GLU A 477 1.40 1.74 -14.97
N SER A 478 1.47 0.46 -14.59
CA SER A 478 2.50 -0.01 -13.66
C SER A 478 3.06 -1.36 -14.09
N TYR A 479 4.39 -1.49 -14.05
CA TYR A 479 5.04 -2.74 -14.43
C TYR A 479 6.35 -3.02 -13.71
N GLY A 480 6.71 -4.31 -13.64
CA GLY A 480 7.94 -4.75 -13.00
C GLY A 480 8.01 -4.42 -11.51
N SER A 481 6.87 -4.26 -10.85
CA SER A 481 6.74 -3.90 -9.44
C SER A 481 6.32 -5.09 -8.58
N LEU A 482 6.51 -4.99 -7.27
CA LEU A 482 5.99 -6.00 -6.36
C LEU A 482 4.46 -6.03 -6.43
N LEU A 483 3.84 -4.87 -6.40
CA LEU A 483 2.39 -4.69 -6.54
C LEU A 483 2.11 -3.59 -7.57
N GLY A 484 1.26 -3.87 -8.57
CA GLY A 484 0.96 -2.91 -9.63
C GLY A 484 0.19 -1.69 -9.11
N ALA A 485 -0.91 -1.93 -8.41
CA ALA A 485 -1.71 -0.87 -7.78
C ALA A 485 -2.32 -1.35 -6.46
N GLN A 486 -2.59 -0.40 -5.55
CA GLN A 486 -3.25 -0.66 -4.28
C GLN A 486 -4.25 0.44 -3.95
N ILE A 487 -5.41 0.05 -3.42
CA ILE A 487 -6.38 0.99 -2.83
C ILE A 487 -6.69 0.51 -1.42
N TYR A 488 -6.52 1.42 -0.47
CA TYR A 488 -6.59 1.13 0.94
C TYR A 488 -7.61 2.06 1.63
N TYR A 489 -8.59 1.49 2.36
CA TYR A 489 -9.61 2.19 3.16
C TYR A 489 -10.41 3.24 2.39
N HIS A 490 -10.72 2.96 1.12
CA HIS A 490 -11.48 3.90 0.31
C HIS A 490 -12.99 3.67 0.43
N ARG A 491 -13.72 4.72 0.80
CA ARG A 491 -15.19 4.74 0.97
C ARG A 491 -15.71 3.76 2.03
N THR A 492 -14.92 3.49 3.05
CA THR A 492 -15.23 2.53 4.09
C THR A 492 -15.08 3.12 5.48
N PHE A 493 -15.77 2.51 6.45
CA PHE A 493 -15.56 2.69 7.87
C PHE A 493 -15.11 1.37 8.49
N ILE A 494 -14.47 1.48 9.64
CA ILE A 494 -13.89 0.33 10.34
C ILE A 494 -14.98 -0.45 11.08
N THR A 495 -16.03 0.23 11.57
CA THR A 495 -17.11 -0.41 12.31
C THR A 495 -18.41 -0.50 11.52
N ILE A 496 -19.27 -1.45 11.91
CA ILE A 496 -20.60 -1.64 11.30
C ILE A 496 -21.50 -0.41 11.56
N GLU A 497 -21.41 0.19 12.75
CA GLU A 497 -22.19 1.38 13.08
C GLU A 497 -21.78 2.56 12.22
N GLU A 498 -20.48 2.81 12.06
CA GLU A 498 -19.95 3.86 11.19
C GLU A 498 -20.39 3.65 9.74
N GLU A 499 -20.39 2.40 9.27
CA GLU A 499 -20.87 2.07 7.93
C GLU A 499 -22.39 2.31 7.78
N GLN A 500 -23.18 2.02 8.80
CA GLN A 500 -24.63 2.31 8.79
C GLN A 500 -24.89 3.81 8.82
N GLU A 501 -24.14 4.58 9.60
CA GLU A 501 -24.23 6.03 9.63
C GLU A 501 -23.87 6.64 8.28
N ARG A 502 -22.81 6.14 7.64
CA ARG A 502 -22.44 6.54 6.28
C ARG A 502 -23.55 6.29 5.28
N GLN A 503 -24.13 5.10 5.29
CA GLN A 503 -25.21 4.75 4.37
C GLN A 503 -26.47 5.61 4.58
N ALA A 504 -26.69 6.09 5.79
CA ALA A 504 -27.82 6.96 6.13
C ALA A 504 -27.62 8.43 5.74
N GLY A 505 -26.35 8.89 5.69
CA GLY A 505 -26.02 10.32 5.55
C GLY A 505 -25.38 10.73 4.22
N LEU A 506 -24.27 10.13 3.84
CA LEU A 506 -23.44 10.60 2.74
C LEU A 506 -23.48 9.63 1.53
N GLN A 507 -24.35 9.88 0.57
CA GLN A 507 -24.43 9.10 -0.68
C GLN A 507 -23.71 9.79 -1.83
N PHE A 508 -22.43 9.56 -1.99
CA PHE A 508 -21.68 9.95 -3.18
C PHE A 508 -21.87 8.92 -4.30
N SER A 509 -21.71 9.36 -5.55
CA SER A 509 -21.57 8.43 -6.68
C SER A 509 -20.37 7.52 -6.47
N PRO A 510 -20.41 6.25 -6.95
CA PRO A 510 -19.26 5.37 -6.89
C PRO A 510 -18.01 6.03 -7.48
N SER A 511 -16.86 5.75 -6.89
CA SER A 511 -15.58 6.14 -7.48
C SER A 511 -15.28 5.25 -8.69
N VAL A 512 -14.52 5.78 -9.66
CA VAL A 512 -14.18 5.03 -10.86
C VAL A 512 -12.66 4.96 -11.02
N VAL A 513 -12.16 3.74 -11.21
CA VAL A 513 -10.78 3.42 -11.58
C VAL A 513 -10.82 2.76 -12.95
N GLU A 514 -10.20 3.37 -13.96
CA GLU A 514 -10.43 2.92 -15.33
C GLU A 514 -9.20 3.01 -16.24
N ASP A 515 -9.23 2.19 -17.31
CA ASP A 515 -8.28 2.22 -18.43
C ASP A 515 -6.81 2.03 -17.98
N MET A 516 -6.54 1.17 -16.99
CA MET A 516 -5.19 0.94 -16.47
C MET A 516 -4.52 -0.28 -17.09
N ASP A 517 -3.20 -0.20 -17.23
CA ASP A 517 -2.31 -1.30 -17.60
C ASP A 517 -1.40 -1.69 -16.43
N LEU A 518 -1.65 -2.85 -15.83
CA LEU A 518 -0.83 -3.41 -14.77
C LEU A 518 -0.17 -4.70 -15.28
N TRP A 519 1.12 -4.64 -15.61
CA TRP A 519 1.75 -5.79 -16.26
C TRP A 519 3.12 -6.15 -15.69
N ALA A 520 3.47 -7.43 -15.79
CA ALA A 520 4.72 -7.99 -15.27
C ALA A 520 4.98 -7.67 -13.78
N ASN A 521 3.94 -7.31 -13.02
CA ASN A 521 4.00 -7.16 -11.58
C ASN A 521 3.84 -8.53 -10.92
N ARG A 522 4.43 -8.73 -9.75
CA ARG A 522 4.23 -9.97 -9.01
C ARG A 522 2.79 -10.14 -8.57
N ASN A 523 2.17 -9.06 -8.09
CA ASN A 523 0.74 -8.94 -7.86
C ASN A 523 0.20 -7.77 -8.67
N GLY A 524 -0.96 -7.92 -9.30
CA GLY A 524 -1.50 -6.88 -10.16
C GLY A 524 -2.12 -5.75 -9.36
N MET A 525 -3.19 -6.01 -8.60
CA MET A 525 -3.89 -5.00 -7.80
C MET A 525 -4.34 -5.57 -6.46
N LEU A 526 -4.26 -4.76 -5.40
CA LEU A 526 -4.75 -5.09 -4.07
C LEU A 526 -5.79 -4.06 -3.63
N LEU A 527 -6.94 -4.55 -3.18
CA LEU A 527 -8.02 -3.74 -2.63
C LEU A 527 -8.22 -4.12 -1.17
N ASN A 528 -7.86 -3.21 -0.27
CA ASN A 528 -8.07 -3.38 1.16
C ASN A 528 -9.18 -2.44 1.64
N TYR A 529 -10.23 -2.98 2.25
CA TYR A 529 -11.34 -2.21 2.82
C TYR A 529 -11.84 -1.10 1.88
N THR A 530 -12.04 -1.48 0.61
CA THR A 530 -12.43 -0.56 -0.46
C THR A 530 -13.79 -0.95 -0.99
N VAL A 531 -14.75 -0.03 -0.98
CA VAL A 531 -16.12 -0.25 -1.43
C VAL A 531 -16.61 0.89 -2.32
N ASP A 532 -17.80 0.75 -2.90
CA ASP A 532 -18.46 1.74 -3.77
C ASP A 532 -17.50 2.27 -4.84
N THR A 533 -16.73 1.37 -5.43
CA THR A 533 -15.73 1.67 -6.45
C THR A 533 -15.93 0.76 -7.65
N GLU A 534 -15.93 1.36 -8.82
CA GLU A 534 -16.07 0.67 -10.10
C GLU A 534 -14.70 0.57 -10.77
N PHE A 535 -14.32 -0.65 -11.14
CA PHE A 535 -13.09 -0.95 -11.85
C PHE A 535 -13.43 -1.29 -13.30
N ARG A 536 -13.03 -0.42 -14.24
CA ARG A 536 -13.41 -0.54 -15.64
C ARG A 536 -12.22 -0.67 -16.56
N ASN A 537 -12.28 -1.58 -17.51
CA ASN A 537 -11.27 -1.75 -18.59
C ASN A 537 -9.85 -1.92 -18.04
N LEU A 538 -9.65 -2.56 -16.90
CA LEU A 538 -8.31 -2.83 -16.39
C LEU A 538 -7.70 -4.01 -17.15
N ARG A 539 -6.44 -3.88 -17.58
CA ARG A 539 -5.64 -4.96 -18.14
C ARG A 539 -4.54 -5.33 -17.15
N ILE A 540 -4.68 -6.50 -16.55
CA ILE A 540 -3.78 -7.02 -15.52
C ILE A 540 -3.10 -8.26 -16.10
N VAL A 541 -1.84 -8.13 -16.50
CA VAL A 541 -1.09 -9.15 -17.24
C VAL A 541 0.14 -9.58 -16.44
N GLY A 542 0.20 -10.81 -16.04
CA GLY A 542 1.29 -11.37 -15.25
C GLY A 542 2.65 -11.35 -15.96
N PRO A 543 3.74 -11.65 -15.24
CA PRO A 543 5.08 -11.80 -15.81
C PRO A 543 5.14 -12.82 -16.95
N VAL A 544 6.12 -12.65 -17.85
CA VAL A 544 6.30 -13.51 -19.03
C VAL A 544 6.44 -14.99 -18.67
N ASP A 545 7.04 -15.30 -17.54
CA ASP A 545 7.26 -16.66 -17.03
C ASP A 545 6.08 -17.20 -16.21
N ASN A 546 4.99 -16.42 -16.12
CA ASN A 546 3.80 -16.74 -15.32
C ASN A 546 4.08 -16.91 -13.82
N SER A 547 5.04 -16.22 -13.28
CA SER A 547 5.38 -16.24 -11.84
C SER A 547 4.53 -15.26 -10.99
N GLY A 548 3.46 -14.69 -11.53
CA GLY A 548 2.57 -13.79 -10.80
C GLY A 548 1.70 -14.55 -9.80
N ASP A 549 1.57 -14.00 -8.59
CA ASP A 549 0.78 -14.60 -7.50
C ASP A 549 -0.73 -14.32 -7.71
N THR A 550 -1.16 -13.07 -7.60
CA THR A 550 -2.58 -12.70 -7.74
C THR A 550 -2.76 -11.51 -8.67
N GLY A 551 -3.68 -11.63 -9.63
CA GLY A 551 -4.01 -10.55 -10.56
C GLY A 551 -4.72 -9.39 -9.87
N LEU A 552 -5.89 -9.63 -9.26
CA LEU A 552 -6.59 -8.65 -8.44
C LEU A 552 -7.05 -9.32 -7.15
N ASN A 553 -6.58 -8.83 -6.02
CA ASN A 553 -6.93 -9.33 -4.70
C ASN A 553 -7.85 -8.33 -3.99
N ALA A 554 -9.11 -8.71 -3.77
CA ALA A 554 -10.10 -7.98 -3.00
C ALA A 554 -10.58 -8.76 -1.77
N ALA A 555 -9.90 -9.83 -1.41
CA ALA A 555 -10.33 -10.78 -0.37
C ALA A 555 -10.37 -10.20 1.05
N SER A 556 -9.65 -9.09 1.31
CA SER A 556 -9.67 -8.41 2.61
C SER A 556 -10.92 -7.55 2.84
N ASN A 557 -11.79 -7.37 1.82
CA ASN A 557 -13.02 -6.59 1.95
C ASN A 557 -14.12 -7.44 2.59
N PHE A 558 -14.20 -7.48 3.90
CA PHE A 558 -15.15 -8.34 4.62
C PHE A 558 -16.07 -7.61 5.61
N TYR A 559 -15.79 -6.38 6.02
CA TYR A 559 -16.67 -5.63 6.92
C TYR A 559 -17.74 -4.80 6.22
N ASN A 560 -17.60 -4.58 4.92
CA ASN A 560 -18.38 -3.57 4.22
C ASN A 560 -19.50 -4.18 3.40
N ARG A 561 -20.68 -3.56 3.49
CA ARG A 561 -21.87 -3.89 2.69
C ARG A 561 -21.91 -3.16 1.35
N GLY A 562 -20.83 -2.53 0.93
CA GLY A 562 -20.76 -1.72 -0.28
C GLY A 562 -20.88 -2.51 -1.57
N THR A 563 -20.80 -1.80 -2.67
CA THR A 563 -20.84 -2.37 -4.02
C THR A 563 -19.44 -2.46 -4.62
N HIS A 564 -19.23 -3.54 -5.37
CA HIS A 564 -17.99 -3.78 -6.12
C HIS A 564 -18.38 -4.12 -7.57
N LEU A 565 -17.99 -3.27 -8.49
CA LEU A 565 -18.18 -3.51 -9.92
C LEU A 565 -16.84 -3.73 -10.62
N TYR A 566 -16.69 -4.88 -11.25
CA TYR A 566 -15.55 -5.24 -12.10
C TYR A 566 -16.06 -5.35 -13.53
N ASP A 567 -15.82 -4.31 -14.33
CA ASP A 567 -16.39 -4.16 -15.67
C ASP A 567 -15.31 -4.30 -16.75
N ASN A 568 -15.46 -5.28 -17.62
CA ASN A 568 -14.57 -5.54 -18.75
C ASN A 568 -13.08 -5.66 -18.36
N LEU A 569 -12.78 -6.48 -17.34
CA LEU A 569 -11.41 -6.72 -16.93
C LEU A 569 -10.70 -7.70 -17.87
N THR A 570 -9.42 -7.51 -18.09
CA THR A 570 -8.52 -8.54 -18.62
C THR A 570 -7.56 -8.93 -17.52
N VAL A 571 -7.62 -10.18 -17.03
CA VAL A 571 -6.71 -10.69 -16.00
C VAL A 571 -6.10 -11.99 -16.47
N GLU A 572 -4.80 -11.99 -16.68
CA GLU A 572 -4.13 -13.17 -17.21
C GLU A 572 -2.71 -13.33 -16.68
N GLY A 573 -2.25 -14.57 -16.60
CA GLY A 573 -0.86 -14.86 -16.30
C GLY A 573 -0.55 -15.03 -14.81
N TYR A 574 -1.54 -15.10 -13.93
CA TYR A 574 -1.39 -15.25 -12.48
C TYR A 574 -1.78 -16.64 -12.00
N GLU A 575 -1.40 -16.98 -10.77
CA GLU A 575 -1.90 -18.16 -10.08
C GLU A 575 -3.39 -17.98 -9.77
N VAL A 576 -3.76 -16.86 -9.16
CA VAL A 576 -5.15 -16.44 -8.93
C VAL A 576 -5.45 -15.18 -9.75
N GLY A 577 -6.50 -15.22 -10.57
CA GLY A 577 -6.92 -14.07 -11.38
C GLY A 577 -7.58 -12.99 -10.54
N LEU A 578 -8.74 -13.28 -9.96
CA LEU A 578 -9.53 -12.35 -9.14
C LEU A 578 -9.96 -13.04 -7.84
N ALA A 579 -9.36 -12.65 -6.73
CA ALA A 579 -9.83 -13.02 -5.41
C ALA A 579 -10.94 -12.06 -4.98
N LEU A 580 -12.16 -12.58 -4.85
CA LEU A 580 -13.38 -11.78 -4.66
C LEU A 580 -13.53 -11.29 -3.21
N PRO A 581 -14.21 -10.15 -3.00
CA PRO A 581 -14.58 -9.67 -1.66
C PRO A 581 -15.40 -10.70 -0.87
N ARG A 582 -15.25 -10.68 0.45
CA ARG A 582 -15.97 -11.58 1.38
C ARG A 582 -17.39 -11.11 1.72
N SER A 583 -17.74 -9.89 1.40
CA SER A 583 -19.05 -9.30 1.70
C SER A 583 -19.47 -8.29 0.63
N GLY A 584 -20.72 -7.86 0.66
CA GLY A 584 -21.26 -6.83 -0.22
C GLY A 584 -21.91 -7.36 -1.49
N VAL A 585 -22.20 -6.45 -2.38
CA VAL A 585 -22.77 -6.74 -3.71
C VAL A 585 -21.66 -6.67 -4.74
N ILE A 586 -21.34 -7.81 -5.34
CA ILE A 586 -20.21 -7.96 -6.24
C ILE A 586 -20.73 -8.28 -7.63
N ASP A 587 -20.37 -7.46 -8.59
CA ASP A 587 -20.75 -7.63 -10.00
C ASP A 587 -19.48 -7.74 -10.86
N VAL A 588 -19.32 -8.87 -11.55
CA VAL A 588 -18.26 -9.10 -12.54
C VAL A 588 -18.94 -9.10 -13.90
N ASN A 589 -18.77 -8.02 -14.66
CA ASN A 589 -19.46 -7.80 -15.92
C ASN A 589 -18.50 -7.91 -17.12
N GLY A 590 -18.51 -9.03 -17.80
CA GLY A 590 -17.67 -9.27 -18.96
C GLY A 590 -16.17 -9.35 -18.63
N GLY A 591 -15.36 -9.52 -19.66
CA GLY A 591 -13.92 -9.52 -19.54
C GLY A 591 -13.25 -10.79 -20.03
N TYR A 592 -11.91 -10.83 -19.92
CA TYR A 592 -11.09 -11.96 -20.31
C TYR A 592 -10.20 -12.43 -19.15
N PHE A 593 -10.33 -13.69 -18.79
CA PHE A 593 -9.58 -14.31 -17.69
C PHE A 593 -8.76 -15.50 -18.22
N ASN A 594 -7.50 -15.60 -17.83
CA ASN A 594 -6.62 -16.67 -18.24
C ASN A 594 -5.53 -16.95 -17.21
N ASN A 595 -5.94 -17.49 -16.08
CA ASN A 595 -5.11 -17.74 -14.91
C ASN A 595 -5.12 -19.22 -14.55
N LEU A 596 -4.43 -19.63 -13.54
CA LEU A 596 -4.53 -21.00 -13.04
C LEU A 596 -5.89 -21.19 -12.34
N THR A 597 -6.25 -20.27 -11.46
CA THR A 597 -7.59 -20.10 -10.89
C THR A 597 -8.11 -18.73 -11.32
N ASP A 598 -9.21 -18.65 -12.06
CA ASP A 598 -9.67 -17.36 -12.57
C ASP A 598 -10.40 -16.56 -11.50
N PHE A 599 -11.24 -17.20 -10.68
CA PHE A 599 -11.93 -16.56 -9.56
C PHE A 599 -11.73 -17.36 -8.28
N TYR A 600 -11.20 -16.71 -7.26
CA TYR A 600 -11.09 -17.27 -5.92
C TYR A 600 -12.19 -16.69 -5.03
N ILE A 601 -13.02 -17.56 -4.48
CA ILE A 601 -14.19 -17.20 -3.68
C ILE A 601 -13.94 -17.64 -2.25
N ASN A 602 -13.65 -16.66 -1.41
CA ASN A 602 -13.45 -16.89 0.02
C ASN A 602 -14.79 -17.13 0.72
N GLU A 603 -14.72 -17.66 1.94
CA GLU A 603 -15.84 -17.74 2.84
C GLU A 603 -16.50 -16.36 3.01
N PRO A 604 -17.86 -16.26 2.91
CA PRO A 604 -18.57 -15.02 3.22
C PRO A 604 -18.48 -14.76 4.72
N ARG A 605 -18.11 -13.55 5.08
CA ARG A 605 -18.14 -13.13 6.48
C ARG A 605 -19.51 -12.55 6.82
N GLN A 606 -19.82 -12.47 8.09
CA GLN A 606 -21.02 -12.07 8.84
C GLN A 606 -22.17 -11.36 8.09
N ILE A 607 -21.90 -10.55 7.08
CA ILE A 607 -22.89 -9.66 6.46
C ILE A 607 -23.57 -10.29 5.25
N GLY A 608 -23.07 -11.43 4.80
CA GLY A 608 -23.54 -12.06 3.57
C GLY A 608 -23.00 -11.38 2.31
N ARG A 609 -23.07 -12.08 1.21
CA ARG A 609 -22.49 -11.70 -0.06
C ARG A 609 -23.45 -12.02 -1.19
N ARG A 610 -23.49 -11.15 -2.20
CA ARG A 610 -24.18 -11.42 -3.47
C ARG A 610 -23.18 -11.32 -4.60
N LEU A 611 -22.99 -12.41 -5.31
CA LEU A 611 -22.11 -12.50 -6.46
C LEU A 611 -22.95 -12.52 -7.75
N ARG A 612 -22.57 -11.69 -8.69
CA ARG A 612 -23.15 -11.67 -10.02
C ARG A 612 -22.07 -11.75 -11.07
N PHE A 613 -22.23 -12.66 -12.00
CA PHE A 613 -21.41 -12.77 -13.20
C PHE A 613 -22.30 -12.51 -14.41
N SER A 614 -21.94 -11.51 -15.21
CA SER A 614 -22.76 -11.07 -16.35
C SER A 614 -21.89 -10.63 -17.52
N GLY A 615 -22.49 -10.35 -18.67
CA GLY A 615 -21.80 -9.87 -19.85
C GLY A 615 -20.95 -10.94 -20.56
N ASP A 616 -20.07 -10.51 -21.45
CA ASP A 616 -19.20 -11.39 -22.26
C ASP A 616 -17.96 -11.82 -21.47
N LEU A 617 -18.11 -12.85 -20.62
CA LEU A 617 -17.01 -13.47 -19.88
C LEU A 617 -16.30 -14.48 -20.78
N ARG A 618 -15.00 -14.30 -20.98
CA ARG A 618 -14.15 -15.15 -21.83
C ARG A 618 -12.98 -15.72 -21.05
N PHE A 619 -12.65 -16.97 -21.30
CA PHE A 619 -11.57 -17.68 -20.61
C PHE A 619 -10.54 -18.22 -21.57
N GLY A 620 -9.26 -18.12 -21.20
CA GLY A 620 -8.15 -18.59 -22.03
C GLY A 620 -7.73 -20.03 -21.71
N ASP A 621 -6.67 -20.49 -22.36
CA ASP A 621 -6.20 -21.88 -22.34
C ASP A 621 -5.26 -22.24 -21.18
N ARG A 622 -4.87 -21.28 -20.35
CA ARG A 622 -3.89 -21.50 -19.26
C ARG A 622 -4.45 -22.35 -18.10
N ARG A 623 -5.72 -22.47 -18.05
CA ARG A 623 -6.42 -23.25 -17.03
C ARG A 623 -6.00 -24.70 -17.01
N GLY A 624 -5.57 -25.17 -15.85
CA GLY A 624 -5.07 -26.50 -15.68
C GLY A 624 -3.87 -26.77 -16.59
N GLY A 625 -2.78 -27.06 -16.04
CA GLY A 625 -1.58 -27.46 -16.73
C GLY A 625 -1.39 -28.96 -16.67
N VAL A 626 -0.28 -29.40 -17.22
CA VAL A 626 0.27 -30.70 -16.92
C VAL A 626 1.34 -30.50 -15.85
N VAL A 627 1.09 -30.96 -14.63
CA VAL A 627 2.09 -30.97 -13.58
C VAL A 627 2.64 -32.40 -13.46
N GLU A 628 3.94 -32.55 -13.60
CA GLU A 628 4.62 -33.86 -13.52
C GLU A 628 4.08 -34.94 -14.47
N GLY A 629 3.45 -34.53 -15.59
CA GLY A 629 2.88 -35.44 -16.57
C GLY A 629 1.41 -35.80 -16.33
N GLU A 630 0.82 -35.35 -15.25
CA GLU A 630 -0.60 -35.51 -14.95
C GLU A 630 -1.37 -34.24 -15.33
N ARG A 631 -2.60 -34.43 -15.84
CA ARG A 631 -3.51 -33.31 -16.11
C ARG A 631 -4.04 -32.76 -14.79
N VAL A 632 -3.76 -31.52 -14.47
CA VAL A 632 -4.36 -30.84 -13.34
C VAL A 632 -5.77 -30.43 -13.73
N SER A 633 -6.72 -30.66 -12.83
CA SER A 633 -8.11 -30.24 -13.00
C SER A 633 -8.20 -28.72 -13.22
N ARG A 634 -9.04 -28.32 -14.15
CA ARG A 634 -9.22 -26.91 -14.52
C ARG A 634 -10.34 -26.32 -13.69
N SER A 635 -10.04 -25.67 -12.59
CA SER A 635 -11.04 -24.88 -11.88
C SER A 635 -10.99 -23.43 -12.33
N TYR A 636 -12.11 -22.87 -12.69
CA TYR A 636 -12.26 -21.44 -12.92
C TYR A 636 -12.62 -20.71 -11.64
N PHE A 637 -13.36 -21.40 -10.79
CA PHE A 637 -13.73 -20.97 -9.45
C PHE A 637 -13.13 -21.95 -8.45
N GLU A 638 -12.57 -21.45 -7.42
CA GLU A 638 -12.11 -22.20 -6.27
C GLU A 638 -12.69 -21.56 -5.02
N LEU A 639 -13.38 -22.37 -4.24
CA LEU A 639 -13.83 -21.97 -2.91
C LEU A 639 -12.69 -22.20 -1.92
N ASP A 640 -12.60 -21.33 -0.94
CA ASP A 640 -11.70 -21.51 0.18
C ASP A 640 -11.94 -22.92 0.78
N PRO A 641 -10.90 -23.73 0.99
CA PRO A 641 -11.04 -25.05 1.61
C PRO A 641 -11.71 -25.04 2.99
N GLU A 642 -11.58 -23.91 3.70
CA GLU A 642 -12.23 -23.70 5.01
C GLU A 642 -13.67 -23.20 4.88
N PHE A 643 -14.15 -22.97 3.66
CA PHE A 643 -15.51 -22.53 3.40
C PHE A 643 -16.50 -23.63 3.75
N ALA A 644 -17.02 -23.60 4.94
CA ALA A 644 -18.10 -24.43 5.42
C ALA A 644 -19.24 -23.52 5.88
N PRO A 645 -20.17 -23.11 4.97
CA PRO A 645 -21.32 -22.34 5.43
C PRO A 645 -22.06 -23.16 6.50
N ALA A 646 -22.33 -22.55 7.63
CA ALA A 646 -23.10 -23.17 8.69
C ALA A 646 -24.41 -23.76 8.12
N ALA A 647 -24.88 -24.85 8.69
CA ALA A 647 -26.08 -25.57 8.18
C ALA A 647 -27.29 -24.65 8.03
N ASP A 648 -27.36 -23.58 8.79
CA ASP A 648 -28.43 -22.59 8.81
C ASP A 648 -28.09 -21.27 8.11
N SER A 649 -26.84 -21.10 7.60
CA SER A 649 -26.47 -19.88 6.89
C SER A 649 -27.14 -19.79 5.52
N ALA A 650 -27.35 -18.58 5.06
CA ALA A 650 -27.80 -18.34 3.69
C ALA A 650 -26.78 -18.95 2.73
N ASN A 651 -27.27 -19.75 1.81
CA ASN A 651 -26.43 -20.36 0.79
C ASN A 651 -25.72 -19.27 -0.03
N GLU A 652 -24.53 -19.57 -0.51
CA GLU A 652 -23.84 -18.72 -1.46
C GLU A 652 -24.60 -18.70 -2.79
N HIS A 653 -24.84 -17.51 -3.34
CA HIS A 653 -25.63 -17.33 -4.54
C HIS A 653 -24.80 -16.69 -5.65
N PHE A 654 -24.77 -17.31 -6.82
CA PHE A 654 -24.13 -16.79 -8.03
C PHE A 654 -25.19 -16.44 -9.06
N LEU A 655 -25.22 -15.19 -9.48
CA LEU A 655 -26.12 -14.70 -10.51
C LEU A 655 -25.39 -14.67 -11.85
N LEU A 656 -25.90 -15.42 -12.81
CA LEU A 656 -25.39 -15.48 -14.18
C LEU A 656 -26.35 -14.79 -15.12
N ASP A 657 -25.85 -13.89 -15.96
CA ASP A 657 -26.61 -13.21 -17.04
C ASP A 657 -27.98 -12.68 -16.61
N ASP A 658 -28.07 -12.11 -15.43
CA ASP A 658 -29.28 -11.54 -14.83
C ASP A 658 -30.46 -12.51 -14.63
N GLN A 659 -30.32 -13.75 -15.08
CA GLN A 659 -31.43 -14.70 -15.14
C GLN A 659 -31.23 -15.94 -14.29
N VAL A 660 -29.99 -16.40 -14.13
CA VAL A 660 -29.68 -17.66 -13.47
C VAL A 660 -29.01 -17.40 -12.13
N LEU A 661 -29.63 -17.88 -11.07
CA LEU A 661 -29.09 -17.89 -9.73
C LEU A 661 -28.76 -19.32 -9.34
N LEU A 662 -27.53 -19.63 -9.10
CA LEU A 662 -27.08 -20.90 -8.57
C LEU A 662 -26.94 -20.82 -7.06
N ASP A 663 -27.57 -21.77 -6.39
CA ASP A 663 -27.50 -21.93 -4.95
C ASP A 663 -26.64 -23.15 -4.66
N PHE A 664 -25.47 -22.95 -4.09
CA PHE A 664 -24.51 -24.01 -3.86
C PHE A 664 -24.74 -24.75 -2.53
N GLY A 665 -25.63 -24.24 -1.66
CA GLY A 665 -25.91 -24.88 -0.38
C GLY A 665 -24.71 -24.98 0.54
N PRO A 666 -24.83 -25.74 1.63
CA PRO A 666 -23.76 -25.95 2.59
C PRO A 666 -22.76 -26.99 2.03
N TYR A 667 -21.72 -26.56 1.41
CA TYR A 667 -20.67 -27.40 0.87
C TYR A 667 -19.35 -27.13 1.54
N GLN A 668 -18.54 -28.17 1.68
CA GLN A 668 -17.15 -28.08 2.10
C GLN A 668 -16.23 -28.36 0.90
N ASN A 669 -15.16 -27.59 0.76
CA ASN A 669 -14.11 -27.78 -0.24
C ASN A 669 -14.64 -27.87 -1.67
N GLN A 670 -15.34 -26.83 -2.12
CA GLN A 670 -15.92 -26.85 -3.45
C GLN A 670 -15.02 -26.22 -4.49
N GLN A 671 -14.77 -26.96 -5.53
CA GLN A 671 -14.28 -26.44 -6.78
C GLN A 671 -15.45 -26.23 -7.73
N LEU A 672 -15.49 -25.11 -8.39
CA LEU A 672 -16.43 -24.82 -9.45
C LEU A 672 -15.72 -24.91 -10.78
N TYR A 673 -16.37 -25.48 -11.75
CA TYR A 673 -15.80 -25.70 -13.06
C TYR A 673 -16.60 -24.90 -14.10
N PHE A 674 -15.87 -24.29 -15.04
CA PHE A 674 -16.48 -23.78 -16.25
C PHE A 674 -16.38 -24.83 -17.36
N TYR A 675 -17.45 -25.05 -18.04
CA TYR A 675 -17.50 -25.76 -19.30
C TYR A 675 -17.58 -24.75 -20.45
N GLU A 676 -16.59 -24.76 -21.33
CA GLU A 676 -16.56 -23.91 -22.50
C GLU A 676 -17.16 -24.64 -23.69
N GLN A 677 -18.26 -24.13 -24.21
CA GLN A 677 -18.90 -24.64 -25.41
C GLN A 677 -19.18 -23.49 -26.37
N SER A 678 -18.53 -23.45 -27.51
CA SER A 678 -18.80 -22.47 -28.58
C SER A 678 -18.80 -21.01 -28.14
N ALA A 679 -17.85 -20.61 -27.31
CA ALA A 679 -17.71 -19.32 -26.65
C ALA A 679 -18.68 -19.07 -25.47
N ASP A 680 -19.60 -19.96 -25.22
CA ASP A 680 -20.44 -19.91 -24.01
C ASP A 680 -19.75 -20.65 -22.88
N HIS A 681 -20.00 -20.19 -21.66
CA HIS A 681 -19.40 -20.76 -20.45
C HIS A 681 -20.48 -21.28 -19.53
N VAL A 682 -20.27 -22.46 -18.98
CA VAL A 682 -21.17 -23.07 -18.01
C VAL A 682 -20.42 -23.32 -16.72
N ILE A 683 -20.99 -22.94 -15.60
CA ILE A 683 -20.44 -23.16 -14.27
C ILE A 683 -21.07 -24.40 -13.67
N PHE A 684 -20.24 -25.29 -13.17
CA PHE A 684 -20.68 -26.48 -12.46
C PHE A 684 -20.21 -26.45 -11.03
N PRO A 685 -21.12 -26.57 -10.07
CA PRO A 685 -20.73 -26.97 -8.74
C PRO A 685 -20.38 -28.45 -8.75
N GLU A 686 -19.26 -28.80 -8.20
CA GLU A 686 -18.93 -30.18 -7.96
C GLU A 686 -19.80 -30.74 -6.84
N VAL A 687 -20.21 -31.99 -6.94
CA VAL A 687 -21.02 -32.64 -5.88
C VAL A 687 -20.04 -33.19 -4.83
N PRO A 688 -19.97 -32.60 -3.65
CA PRO A 688 -18.85 -32.77 -2.70
C PRO A 688 -18.68 -34.18 -2.19
N ASN A 689 -19.74 -34.97 -2.15
CA ASN A 689 -19.75 -36.32 -1.53
C ASN A 689 -19.20 -37.44 -2.44
N GLN A 690 -18.62 -37.08 -3.59
CA GLN A 690 -18.08 -38.05 -4.54
C GLN A 690 -16.58 -37.99 -4.71
N LEU A 691 -15.96 -36.98 -4.14
CA LEU A 691 -14.51 -36.85 -4.18
C LEU A 691 -13.88 -37.58 -3.01
N THR A 692 -13.17 -38.60 -3.32
CA THR A 692 -12.26 -39.25 -2.40
C THR A 692 -10.82 -38.94 -2.84
N PRO A 693 -9.81 -39.08 -1.98
CA PRO A 693 -8.41 -38.94 -2.38
C PRO A 693 -8.02 -39.80 -3.57
N ASP A 694 -8.74 -40.90 -3.78
CA ASP A 694 -8.53 -41.87 -4.88
C ASP A 694 -9.37 -41.58 -6.12
N ASP A 695 -10.31 -40.62 -6.04
CA ASP A 695 -11.11 -40.11 -7.15
C ASP A 695 -11.07 -38.58 -7.12
N PRO A 696 -10.10 -37.98 -7.81
CA PRO A 696 -9.86 -36.53 -7.77
C PRO A 696 -10.96 -35.73 -8.49
N GLY A 697 -12.07 -36.36 -8.82
CA GLY A 697 -13.12 -35.78 -9.61
C GLY A 697 -12.78 -35.74 -11.10
N PRO A 698 -13.82 -35.54 -11.87
CA PRO A 698 -13.69 -35.52 -13.31
C PRO A 698 -12.87 -34.29 -13.76
N THR A 699 -12.14 -34.43 -14.84
CA THR A 699 -11.49 -33.30 -15.52
C THR A 699 -12.49 -32.55 -16.38
N ILE A 700 -12.35 -31.24 -16.59
CA ILE A 700 -13.24 -30.46 -17.46
C ILE A 700 -13.37 -31.16 -18.82
N GLY A 701 -14.61 -31.46 -19.19
CA GLY A 701 -14.96 -32.22 -20.38
C GLY A 701 -15.28 -33.70 -20.12
N GLU A 702 -14.83 -34.27 -19.03
CA GLU A 702 -15.17 -35.64 -18.60
C GLU A 702 -16.29 -35.64 -17.56
N GLU A 703 -16.29 -34.70 -16.68
CA GLU A 703 -17.26 -34.48 -15.61
C GLU A 703 -18.69 -34.38 -16.07
N PHE A 704 -18.81 -33.85 -17.25
CA PHE A 704 -20.12 -33.56 -17.80
C PHE A 704 -20.60 -34.59 -18.83
N VAL A 705 -19.91 -35.71 -18.92
CA VAL A 705 -20.29 -36.80 -19.84
C VAL A 705 -21.70 -37.33 -19.56
N GLY A 706 -22.20 -37.15 -18.35
CA GLY A 706 -23.57 -37.52 -17.99
C GLY A 706 -24.63 -36.42 -18.24
N LEU A 707 -24.20 -35.21 -18.62
CA LEU A 707 -25.11 -34.10 -18.91
C LEU A 707 -25.08 -33.80 -20.39
N ASP A 708 -26.24 -33.71 -21.01
CA ASP A 708 -26.30 -33.27 -22.41
C ASP A 708 -26.05 -31.74 -22.50
N ASN A 709 -25.61 -31.32 -23.67
CA ASN A 709 -25.28 -29.91 -23.91
C ASN A 709 -26.48 -28.98 -23.73
N ALA A 710 -27.71 -29.46 -23.92
CA ALA A 710 -28.94 -28.68 -23.73
C ALA A 710 -29.16 -28.41 -22.24
N ALA A 711 -28.85 -29.38 -21.39
CA ALA A 711 -28.96 -29.22 -19.94
C ALA A 711 -27.93 -28.20 -19.41
N LEU A 712 -26.72 -28.20 -19.96
CA LEU A 712 -25.68 -27.25 -19.62
C LEU A 712 -26.02 -25.82 -20.08
N GLN A 713 -26.47 -25.68 -21.33
CA GLN A 713 -26.90 -24.41 -21.89
C GLN A 713 -27.98 -23.73 -21.04
N VAL A 714 -28.83 -24.53 -20.50
CA VAL A 714 -29.92 -24.10 -19.66
C VAL A 714 -29.46 -23.47 -18.34
N LEU A 715 -28.38 -23.91 -17.78
CA LEU A 715 -27.80 -23.27 -16.59
C LEU A 715 -27.21 -21.87 -16.87
N VAL A 716 -26.77 -21.63 -18.10
CA VAL A 716 -26.17 -20.35 -18.49
C VAL A 716 -27.21 -19.31 -18.92
N ASP A 717 -28.13 -19.70 -19.82
CA ASP A 717 -29.10 -18.76 -20.42
C ASP A 717 -30.45 -18.71 -19.74
N GLY A 718 -30.65 -19.52 -18.70
CA GLY A 718 -31.93 -19.62 -18.01
C GLY A 718 -33.03 -20.27 -18.82
N SER A 719 -32.76 -20.75 -20.01
CA SER A 719 -33.71 -21.35 -20.95
C SER A 719 -33.88 -22.85 -20.74
N PHE A 720 -33.77 -23.32 -19.64
CA PHE A 720 -33.90 -24.68 -19.13
C PHE A 720 -34.76 -25.63 -19.98
N GLY A 721 -34.19 -26.14 -21.01
CA GLY A 721 -34.83 -27.17 -21.86
C GLY A 721 -34.32 -28.59 -21.63
N GLY A 722 -33.35 -28.77 -20.74
CA GLY A 722 -32.71 -30.05 -20.49
C GLY A 722 -33.26 -30.83 -19.32
N SER A 723 -32.55 -31.91 -18.98
CA SER A 723 -32.95 -32.84 -17.89
C SER A 723 -32.63 -32.29 -16.48
N ILE A 724 -31.78 -31.28 -16.36
CA ILE A 724 -31.59 -30.53 -15.12
C ILE A 724 -32.74 -29.55 -15.06
N ALA A 725 -33.62 -29.73 -14.10
CA ALA A 725 -34.72 -28.81 -13.91
C ALA A 725 -34.15 -27.52 -13.30
N PRO A 726 -33.99 -26.48 -14.09
CA PRO A 726 -33.50 -25.21 -13.61
C PRO A 726 -34.53 -24.56 -12.71
N ALA A 727 -35.76 -24.98 -12.78
CA ALA A 727 -36.76 -24.71 -11.78
C ALA A 727 -36.29 -25.06 -10.35
N ASP A 728 -35.49 -26.08 -10.20
CA ASP A 728 -34.96 -26.47 -8.88
C ASP A 728 -33.81 -25.52 -8.42
N ALA A 729 -33.11 -24.90 -9.35
CA ALA A 729 -32.08 -23.91 -9.03
C ALA A 729 -32.66 -22.49 -8.87
N VAL A 730 -33.64 -22.12 -9.71
CA VAL A 730 -34.16 -20.75 -9.79
C VAL A 730 -35.39 -20.49 -8.92
N GLN A 731 -36.16 -21.53 -8.62
CA GLN A 731 -37.43 -21.39 -7.90
C GLN A 731 -37.40 -21.72 -6.42
N ARG A 732 -36.23 -21.78 -5.81
CA ARG A 732 -36.16 -21.94 -4.37
C ARG A 732 -36.72 -20.71 -3.66
N GLU A 733 -37.53 -20.96 -2.66
CA GLU A 733 -38.20 -19.92 -1.88
C GLU A 733 -37.16 -18.98 -1.25
N GLY A 734 -37.27 -17.69 -1.47
CA GLY A 734 -36.34 -16.69 -1.02
C GLY A 734 -35.40 -16.14 -2.12
N VAL A 735 -35.22 -16.85 -3.22
CA VAL A 735 -34.33 -16.40 -4.33
C VAL A 735 -35.01 -15.35 -5.23
N GLN A 736 -36.33 -15.41 -5.40
CA GLN A 736 -37.09 -14.48 -6.25
C GLN A 736 -36.99 -13.01 -5.82
N GLY A 737 -36.65 -12.73 -4.56
CA GLY A 737 -36.42 -11.37 -4.07
C GLY A 737 -35.07 -10.79 -4.42
N LEU A 738 -34.14 -11.62 -4.91
CA LEU A 738 -32.78 -11.24 -5.22
C LEU A 738 -32.58 -10.86 -6.69
N VAL A 739 -33.45 -11.29 -7.57
CA VAL A 739 -33.41 -11.02 -9.01
C VAL A 739 -34.17 -9.73 -9.28
N GLY A 740 -33.49 -8.59 -9.14
CA GLY A 740 -34.02 -7.31 -9.60
C GLY A 740 -33.86 -7.15 -11.11
N SER A 741 -34.69 -6.32 -11.72
CA SER A 741 -34.52 -5.97 -13.12
C SER A 741 -33.16 -5.27 -13.34
N PRO A 742 -32.40 -5.60 -14.39
CA PRO A 742 -31.08 -5.03 -14.68
C PRO A 742 -31.06 -3.49 -14.75
N ALA A 743 -32.20 -2.90 -15.12
CA ALA A 743 -32.35 -1.45 -15.25
C ALA A 743 -32.42 -0.69 -13.90
N GLN A 744 -32.45 -1.38 -12.76
CA GLN A 744 -32.62 -0.73 -11.44
C GLN A 744 -31.41 -0.84 -10.53
N GLY A 745 -30.31 -1.42 -11.00
CA GLY A 745 -29.17 -1.75 -10.16
C GLY A 745 -29.46 -2.96 -9.23
N LEU A 746 -28.44 -3.59 -8.75
CA LEU A 746 -28.59 -4.61 -7.71
C LEU A 746 -29.19 -3.95 -6.46
N PRO A 747 -30.28 -4.51 -5.89
CA PRO A 747 -30.80 -3.96 -4.66
C PRO A 747 -29.72 -4.06 -3.58
N MET A 748 -29.50 -2.96 -2.87
CA MET A 748 -28.68 -2.96 -1.66
C MET A 748 -29.16 -4.10 -0.75
N LEU A 749 -28.23 -4.74 -0.07
CA LEU A 749 -28.59 -5.66 1.01
C LEU A 749 -29.47 -4.87 1.99
N ASP A 750 -30.67 -5.38 2.22
CA ASP A 750 -31.55 -4.80 3.23
C ASP A 750 -30.79 -4.82 4.58
N PRO A 751 -30.70 -3.72 5.30
CA PRO A 751 -30.14 -3.70 6.64
C PRO A 751 -31.10 -4.44 7.60
N ASN A 752 -31.26 -5.73 7.40
CA ASN A 752 -31.89 -6.52 8.44
C ASN A 752 -31.00 -6.47 9.67
N PRO A 753 -31.59 -6.32 10.86
CA PRO A 753 -30.81 -6.44 12.08
C PRO A 753 -30.06 -7.77 12.01
N LEU A 754 -28.80 -7.72 12.46
CA LEU A 754 -27.97 -8.91 12.63
C LEU A 754 -28.83 -10.04 13.20
N PRO A 755 -28.68 -11.28 12.70
CA PRO A 755 -29.28 -12.40 13.41
C PRO A 755 -28.84 -12.28 14.87
N THR A 756 -29.77 -12.41 15.78
CA THR A 756 -29.48 -12.53 17.20
C THR A 756 -28.84 -13.89 17.40
N GLY A 757 -27.54 -14.00 17.37
CA GLY A 757 -26.72 -15.18 17.49
C GLY A 757 -25.34 -14.93 16.92
N ASP A 758 -24.31 -15.18 17.71
CA ASP A 758 -22.89 -15.17 17.39
C ASP A 758 -22.33 -13.78 17.06
N GLN A 759 -21.99 -12.97 18.08
CA GLN A 759 -21.27 -11.73 17.91
C GLN A 759 -19.76 -11.95 18.17
N GLU A 760 -18.93 -11.73 17.14
CA GLU A 760 -17.47 -11.80 17.23
C GLU A 760 -16.88 -10.41 17.42
N LEU A 761 -15.94 -10.28 18.34
CA LEU A 761 -15.12 -9.09 18.55
C LEU A 761 -13.67 -9.38 18.15
N GLU A 762 -13.23 -8.82 17.04
CA GLU A 762 -11.84 -8.94 16.57
C GLU A 762 -11.00 -7.75 17.01
N ILE A 763 -9.82 -8.01 17.59
CA ILE A 763 -8.91 -6.97 18.07
C ILE A 763 -7.49 -7.30 17.62
N GLY A 764 -6.92 -6.46 16.75
CA GLY A 764 -5.52 -6.53 16.36
C GLY A 764 -4.56 -5.98 17.43
N VAL A 765 -3.27 -6.30 17.31
CA VAL A 765 -2.21 -5.59 18.02
C VAL A 765 -1.84 -4.34 17.22
N ASP A 766 -1.82 -3.21 17.90
CA ASP A 766 -1.34 -1.96 17.34
C ASP A 766 0.15 -2.09 16.94
N GLY A 767 0.41 -1.85 15.73
CA GLY A 767 1.50 -1.70 14.75
C GLY A 767 2.96 -1.85 15.11
N GLY A 768 3.43 -2.12 16.30
CA GLY A 768 4.86 -2.25 16.59
C GLY A 768 5.27 -3.62 17.14
N PRO A 769 6.56 -4.06 17.08
CA PRO A 769 7.04 -5.25 17.78
C PRO A 769 6.91 -5.00 19.29
N GLY A 770 5.70 -5.12 19.77
CA GLY A 770 5.26 -4.65 21.06
C GLY A 770 4.92 -5.76 22.03
N ARG A 771 4.69 -5.36 23.28
CA ARG A 771 4.21 -6.20 24.34
C ARG A 771 2.74 -5.88 24.58
N THR A 772 1.85 -6.60 23.96
CA THR A 772 0.41 -6.45 24.17
C THR A 772 -0.07 -7.37 25.29
N ARG A 773 -0.92 -6.83 26.13
CA ARG A 773 -1.61 -7.58 27.17
C ARG A 773 -3.08 -7.34 27.07
N TRP A 774 -3.84 -8.40 26.97
CA TRP A 774 -5.26 -8.37 27.11
C TRP A 774 -5.63 -8.81 28.54
N LEU A 775 -6.55 -8.13 29.12
CA LEU A 775 -7.10 -8.44 30.42
C LEU A 775 -8.62 -8.45 30.31
N LEU A 776 -9.18 -9.64 30.34
CA LEU A 776 -10.61 -9.83 30.46
C LEU A 776 -11.00 -9.76 31.95
N LYS A 777 -11.90 -8.86 32.27
CA LYS A 777 -12.36 -8.67 33.64
C LYS A 777 -13.77 -8.12 33.64
N ASP A 778 -14.68 -8.85 34.33
CA ASP A 778 -16.12 -8.59 34.25
C ASP A 778 -16.48 -8.56 32.74
N ASP A 779 -17.39 -7.82 32.28
CA ASP A 779 -17.77 -7.76 30.85
C ASP A 779 -16.96 -6.73 30.06
N VAL A 780 -15.65 -6.59 30.37
CA VAL A 780 -14.75 -5.65 29.70
C VAL A 780 -13.43 -6.33 29.36
N LEU A 781 -13.10 -6.37 28.08
CA LEU A 781 -11.76 -6.69 27.59
C LEU A 781 -10.92 -5.41 27.53
N MET A 782 -9.79 -5.42 28.18
CA MET A 782 -8.84 -4.31 28.18
C MET A 782 -7.58 -4.71 27.42
N GLN A 783 -7.30 -4.03 26.32
CA GLN A 783 -6.01 -4.09 25.66
C GLN A 783 -5.05 -3.09 26.30
N ARG A 784 -3.82 -3.50 26.53
CA ARG A 784 -2.75 -2.67 27.05
C ARG A 784 -1.49 -2.92 26.24
N SER A 785 -1.23 -2.03 25.31
CA SER A 785 0.04 -1.87 24.59
C SER A 785 0.75 -0.66 25.18
N ASP A 786 1.06 0.32 24.43
CA ASP A 786 1.52 1.64 24.89
C ASP A 786 0.33 2.54 25.29
N ALA A 787 -0.84 2.31 24.71
CA ALA A 787 -2.12 2.88 25.15
C ALA A 787 -3.00 1.85 25.88
N ILE A 788 -4.11 2.29 26.49
CA ILE A 788 -5.11 1.43 27.13
C ILE A 788 -6.43 1.60 26.37
N ALA A 789 -6.79 0.57 25.60
CA ALA A 789 -8.12 0.46 25.03
C ALA A 789 -9.03 -0.42 25.92
N ARG A 790 -10.32 -0.17 25.88
CA ARG A 790 -11.34 -0.92 26.63
C ARG A 790 -12.50 -1.23 25.70
N TYR A 791 -12.89 -2.48 25.67
CA TYR A 791 -13.97 -3.01 24.85
C TYR A 791 -15.01 -3.63 25.76
N SER A 792 -16.28 -3.27 25.61
CA SER A 792 -17.37 -4.02 26.22
C SER A 792 -17.54 -5.33 25.49
N ILE A 793 -17.73 -6.41 26.21
CA ILE A 793 -18.02 -7.74 25.65
C ILE A 793 -19.44 -8.18 25.98
N ASP A 794 -20.30 -7.26 26.40
CA ASP A 794 -21.72 -7.55 26.66
C ASP A 794 -22.42 -7.93 25.36
N GLY A 795 -22.94 -9.14 25.27
CA GLY A 795 -23.52 -9.69 24.05
C GLY A 795 -22.52 -10.14 22.98
N ILE A 796 -21.24 -10.31 23.31
CA ILE A 796 -20.21 -10.89 22.46
C ILE A 796 -20.02 -12.36 22.83
N ASP A 797 -20.14 -13.23 21.84
CA ASP A 797 -20.01 -14.68 22.01
C ASP A 797 -18.58 -15.15 21.70
N GLU A 798 -17.90 -14.49 20.77
CA GLU A 798 -16.55 -14.82 20.33
C GLU A 798 -15.60 -13.62 20.35
N ILE A 799 -14.34 -13.84 20.72
CA ILE A 799 -13.28 -12.82 20.70
C ILE A 799 -12.09 -13.35 19.90
N ALA A 800 -11.69 -12.62 18.85
CA ALA A 800 -10.47 -12.86 18.08
C ALA A 800 -9.40 -11.81 18.42
N LEU A 801 -8.22 -12.27 18.86
CA LEU A 801 -7.09 -11.43 19.22
C LEU A 801 -5.94 -11.68 18.26
N LEU A 802 -5.63 -10.72 17.41
CA LEU A 802 -4.67 -10.86 16.32
C LEU A 802 -3.31 -10.25 16.68
N GLY A 803 -2.25 -11.00 16.47
CA GLY A 803 -0.87 -10.53 16.43
C GLY A 803 -0.53 -9.90 15.07
N SER A 804 0.69 -9.41 14.96
CA SER A 804 1.22 -8.80 13.72
C SER A 804 2.11 -9.77 12.95
N ASN A 805 2.58 -9.36 11.76
CA ASN A 805 3.59 -10.12 11.00
C ASN A 805 5.03 -9.96 11.57
N ARG A 806 5.17 -9.56 12.84
CA ARG A 806 6.46 -9.35 13.53
C ARG A 806 6.55 -10.19 14.79
N ASN A 807 7.69 -10.11 15.47
CA ASN A 807 7.92 -10.86 16.71
C ASN A 807 7.13 -10.29 17.89
N ASP A 808 5.98 -10.84 18.18
CA ASP A 808 5.08 -10.34 19.20
C ASP A 808 5.27 -10.97 20.58
N ARG A 809 4.83 -10.25 21.58
CA ARG A 809 4.71 -10.76 22.95
C ARG A 809 3.31 -10.54 23.50
N LEU A 810 2.47 -11.49 23.26
CA LEU A 810 1.06 -11.47 23.60
C LEU A 810 0.82 -12.09 24.97
N VAL A 811 0.05 -11.45 25.82
CA VAL A 811 -0.30 -11.99 27.13
C VAL A 811 -1.79 -11.78 27.36
N PHE A 812 -2.55 -12.86 27.32
CA PHE A 812 -3.96 -12.86 27.69
C PHE A 812 -4.12 -13.21 29.15
N LYS A 813 -4.87 -12.41 29.88
CA LYS A 813 -5.23 -12.64 31.26
C LYS A 813 -6.74 -12.66 31.42
N ASP A 814 -7.25 -13.75 31.90
CA ASP A 814 -8.63 -13.88 32.26
C ASP A 814 -8.82 -13.70 33.77
N GLN A 815 -9.66 -12.76 34.17
CA GLN A 815 -10.02 -12.43 35.53
C GLN A 815 -11.55 -12.31 35.74
N SER A 816 -12.34 -12.75 34.77
CA SER A 816 -13.79 -12.64 34.81
C SER A 816 -14.41 -13.60 35.82
N PRO A 817 -15.53 -13.29 36.46
CA PRO A 817 -16.28 -14.20 37.24
C PRO A 817 -17.08 -15.20 36.40
N LEU A 818 -17.47 -16.31 36.96
CA LEU A 818 -18.03 -17.55 36.42
C LEU A 818 -19.29 -17.47 35.54
N GLU A 819 -19.76 -16.36 35.07
CA GLU A 819 -21.04 -16.22 34.36
C GLU A 819 -20.93 -15.28 33.13
N SER A 820 -19.92 -15.43 32.25
CA SER A 820 -19.96 -14.75 30.96
C SER A 820 -20.61 -15.63 29.90
N GLU A 821 -21.33 -15.04 28.99
CA GLU A 821 -21.94 -15.71 27.83
C GLU A 821 -20.92 -15.99 26.71
N LEU A 822 -19.61 -15.78 26.95
CA LEU A 822 -18.54 -15.91 25.98
C LEU A 822 -18.25 -17.37 25.63
N GLU A 823 -18.50 -17.76 24.40
CA GLU A 823 -18.31 -19.11 23.91
C GLU A 823 -16.86 -19.41 23.54
N SER A 824 -16.20 -18.48 22.81
CA SER A 824 -14.83 -18.74 22.38
C SER A 824 -13.89 -17.51 22.44
N VAL A 825 -12.59 -17.80 22.60
CA VAL A 825 -11.51 -16.82 22.43
C VAL A 825 -10.44 -17.41 21.55
N SER A 826 -10.15 -16.77 20.43
CA SER A 826 -9.04 -17.12 19.56
C SER A 826 -7.89 -16.11 19.69
N ILE A 827 -6.64 -16.57 19.60
CA ILE A 827 -5.45 -15.73 19.63
C ILE A 827 -4.51 -16.15 18.52
N SER A 828 -4.26 -15.27 17.56
CA SER A 828 -3.30 -15.48 16.48
C SER A 828 -1.98 -14.74 16.74
N GLY A 829 -0.84 -15.39 16.56
CA GLY A 829 0.48 -14.79 16.65
C GLY A 829 0.85 -13.95 15.44
N GLY A 830 0.33 -14.31 14.26
CA GLY A 830 0.75 -13.73 13.00
C GLY A 830 2.10 -14.29 12.50
N GLY A 831 2.82 -13.50 11.71
CA GLY A 831 4.14 -13.93 11.22
C GLY A 831 5.27 -13.52 12.16
N GLY A 832 6.32 -14.33 12.30
CA GLY A 832 7.44 -13.88 13.11
C GLY A 832 7.97 -14.89 14.12
N ARG A 833 8.38 -14.40 15.30
CA ARG A 833 8.81 -15.26 16.44
C ARG A 833 8.05 -14.82 17.68
N ASP A 834 6.89 -15.37 17.86
CA ASP A 834 5.97 -14.87 18.81
C ASP A 834 6.08 -15.53 20.19
N ARG A 835 5.63 -14.85 21.18
CA ARG A 835 5.54 -15.37 22.50
C ARG A 835 4.14 -15.13 23.08
N ILE A 836 3.30 -16.13 23.01
CA ILE A 836 1.95 -16.09 23.51
C ILE A 836 1.89 -16.73 24.89
N THR A 837 1.24 -16.08 25.86
CA THR A 837 1.14 -16.58 27.22
C THR A 837 -0.27 -16.39 27.75
N LEU A 838 -0.92 -17.48 28.13
CA LEU A 838 -2.23 -17.46 28.77
C LEU A 838 -2.09 -17.53 30.28
N ILE A 839 -2.92 -16.78 30.99
CA ILE A 839 -2.97 -16.74 32.46
C ILE A 839 -4.41 -16.63 32.91
N HIS A 840 -4.89 -17.61 33.66
CA HIS A 840 -6.15 -17.52 34.38
C HIS A 840 -5.92 -17.34 35.87
N GLN A 841 -6.68 -16.50 36.53
CA GLN A 841 -6.48 -16.18 37.96
C GLN A 841 -7.66 -16.58 38.87
N GLN A 842 -8.72 -17.22 38.33
CA GLN A 842 -9.87 -17.70 39.11
C GLN A 842 -10.14 -19.22 38.86
N ASN A 843 -11.16 -19.76 39.47
CA ASN A 843 -11.36 -21.21 39.54
C ASN A 843 -12.02 -21.85 38.30
N ALA A 844 -12.50 -21.09 37.38
CA ALA A 844 -13.02 -21.59 36.08
C ALA A 844 -12.79 -20.56 34.99
N PRO A 845 -12.55 -20.99 33.71
CA PRO A 845 -12.39 -20.10 32.56
C PRO A 845 -13.71 -19.40 32.25
N THR A 846 -13.61 -18.25 31.63
CA THR A 846 -14.77 -17.45 31.21
C THR A 846 -15.31 -17.91 29.87
N ALA A 847 -14.44 -18.40 28.97
CA ALA A 847 -14.83 -18.93 27.66
C ALA A 847 -14.84 -20.45 27.67
N ASP A 848 -15.79 -21.06 26.99
CA ASP A 848 -15.90 -22.51 26.84
C ASP A 848 -14.76 -23.09 26.00
N SER A 849 -14.29 -22.34 24.99
CA SER A 849 -13.18 -22.70 24.11
C SER A 849 -12.09 -21.62 24.07
N MET A 850 -10.83 -22.07 23.96
CA MET A 850 -9.67 -21.18 23.80
C MET A 850 -8.74 -21.76 22.74
N VAL A 851 -8.61 -21.10 21.60
CA VAL A 851 -7.79 -21.55 20.47
C VAL A 851 -6.63 -20.59 20.24
N ILE A 852 -5.41 -21.09 20.06
CA ILE A 852 -4.23 -20.26 19.85
C ILE A 852 -3.45 -20.72 18.64
N PHE A 853 -3.23 -19.83 17.69
CA PHE A 853 -2.45 -20.03 16.47
C PHE A 853 -1.11 -19.28 16.57
N GLY A 854 0.02 -19.99 16.47
CA GLY A 854 1.35 -19.37 16.31
C GLY A 854 1.54 -18.79 14.93
N GLN A 855 0.97 -19.45 13.93
CA GLN A 855 1.12 -19.14 12.51
C GLN A 855 2.56 -19.30 12.01
N ARG A 856 3.05 -18.49 11.04
CA ARG A 856 4.39 -18.68 10.47
C ARG A 856 5.47 -18.17 11.39
N GLY A 857 6.40 -19.06 11.83
CA GLY A 857 7.50 -18.51 12.60
C GLY A 857 8.31 -19.50 13.42
N ARG A 858 8.78 -19.02 14.56
CA ARG A 858 9.38 -19.86 15.59
C ARG A 858 8.79 -19.47 16.93
N ASP A 859 7.62 -19.96 17.18
CA ASP A 859 6.75 -19.42 18.18
C ASP A 859 6.90 -20.09 19.53
N ARG A 860 6.40 -19.45 20.53
CA ARG A 860 6.40 -20.00 21.87
C ARG A 860 5.06 -19.75 22.55
N ILE A 861 4.22 -20.75 22.52
CA ILE A 861 2.89 -20.74 23.11
C ILE A 861 2.95 -21.41 24.48
N ASN A 862 2.44 -20.73 25.51
CA ASN A 862 2.46 -21.24 26.88
C ASN A 862 1.15 -21.00 27.61
N ALA A 863 0.32 -22.01 27.64
CA ALA A 863 -0.96 -22.01 28.34
C ALA A 863 -0.90 -22.60 29.77
N SER A 864 0.28 -22.96 30.29
CA SER A 864 0.42 -23.73 31.51
C SER A 864 -0.16 -23.11 32.81
N ARG A 865 -0.69 -21.91 32.72
CA ARG A 865 -1.40 -21.20 33.79
C ARG A 865 -2.86 -20.94 33.46
N TYR A 866 -3.35 -21.54 32.40
CA TYR A 866 -4.74 -21.50 32.00
C TYR A 866 -5.45 -22.79 32.44
N SER A 867 -6.59 -22.69 33.07
CA SER A 867 -7.28 -23.82 33.71
C SER A 867 -8.41 -24.38 32.87
N GLY A 868 -8.78 -23.74 31.74
CA GLY A 868 -9.75 -24.25 30.78
C GLY A 868 -9.14 -25.24 29.79
N PHE A 869 -9.96 -25.77 28.90
CA PHE A 869 -9.54 -26.48 27.72
C PHE A 869 -8.84 -25.50 26.76
N VAL A 870 -7.77 -25.90 26.10
CA VAL A 870 -7.07 -25.09 25.12
C VAL A 870 -6.61 -25.91 23.93
N GLU A 871 -6.76 -25.34 22.78
CA GLU A 871 -6.17 -25.82 21.53
C GLU A 871 -4.99 -24.94 21.16
N LEU A 872 -3.84 -25.53 20.84
CA LEU A 872 -2.63 -24.81 20.50
C LEU A 872 -2.11 -25.31 19.16
N ASP A 873 -2.06 -24.44 18.16
CA ASP A 873 -1.45 -24.71 16.88
C ASP A 873 -0.16 -23.87 16.75
N GLY A 874 0.99 -24.51 16.55
CA GLY A 874 2.26 -23.85 16.31
C GLY A 874 2.36 -23.23 14.92
N GLY A 875 1.76 -23.85 13.93
CA GLY A 875 1.86 -23.46 12.52
C GLY A 875 3.19 -23.83 11.87
N PRO A 876 3.46 -23.33 10.65
CA PRO A 876 4.73 -23.63 9.97
C PRO A 876 5.93 -23.00 10.69
N GLY A 877 6.81 -23.85 11.30
CA GLY A 877 7.96 -23.29 11.97
C GLY A 877 8.82 -24.23 12.76
N ARG A 878 9.37 -23.74 13.84
CA ARG A 878 10.06 -24.57 14.87
C ARG A 878 9.57 -24.13 16.23
N ASP A 879 8.44 -24.61 16.62
CA ASP A 879 7.65 -24.02 17.65
C ASP A 879 7.85 -24.65 19.02
N ARG A 880 7.33 -24.05 20.03
CA ARG A 880 7.43 -24.56 21.37
C ARG A 880 6.13 -24.39 22.11
N LEU A 881 5.41 -25.50 22.25
CA LEU A 881 4.08 -25.53 22.83
C LEU A 881 4.12 -26.07 24.27
N THR A 882 3.30 -25.48 25.12
CA THR A 882 3.10 -25.94 26.50
C THR A 882 1.62 -25.79 26.81
N GLY A 883 0.91 -26.88 26.91
CA GLY A 883 -0.52 -26.93 27.14
C GLY A 883 -0.99 -26.42 28.50
N GLY A 884 -2.29 -26.39 28.73
CA GLY A 884 -2.98 -25.83 29.88
C GLY A 884 -2.84 -26.67 31.14
N ALA A 885 -3.48 -26.19 32.23
CA ALA A 885 -3.56 -26.94 33.46
C ALA A 885 -4.66 -28.00 33.40
N SER A 886 -5.64 -27.86 32.52
CA SER A 886 -6.63 -28.86 32.15
C SER A 886 -6.21 -29.62 30.89
N GLU A 887 -7.11 -30.42 30.35
CA GLU A 887 -6.92 -31.10 29.07
C GLU A 887 -6.61 -30.08 27.97
N SER A 888 -5.74 -30.48 27.02
CA SER A 888 -5.34 -29.59 25.93
C SER A 888 -5.03 -30.41 24.69
N GLU A 889 -5.31 -29.84 23.51
CA GLU A 889 -4.93 -30.38 22.22
C GLU A 889 -3.79 -29.50 21.62
N LEU A 890 -2.78 -30.14 21.05
CA LEU A 890 -1.57 -29.48 20.58
C LEU A 890 -1.20 -30.01 19.20
N TRP A 891 -1.10 -29.08 18.25
CA TRP A 891 -0.55 -29.32 16.91
C TRP A 891 0.77 -28.55 16.78
N GLY A 892 1.85 -29.24 16.39
CA GLY A 892 3.14 -28.60 16.10
C GLY A 892 3.12 -27.86 14.77
N GLY A 893 2.42 -28.45 13.79
CA GLY A 893 2.43 -28.02 12.41
C GLY A 893 3.69 -28.44 11.64
N PRO A 894 3.88 -27.97 10.41
CA PRO A 894 5.07 -28.29 9.63
C PRO A 894 6.35 -27.74 10.25
N GLY A 895 7.24 -28.62 10.75
CA GLY A 895 8.50 -28.14 11.32
C GLY A 895 9.20 -29.12 12.22
N ALA A 896 10.08 -28.63 13.08
CA ALA A 896 10.75 -29.42 14.09
C ALA A 896 10.41 -28.86 15.47
N ASP A 897 9.30 -29.29 16.01
CA ASP A 897 8.63 -28.65 17.11
C ASP A 897 9.05 -29.19 18.48
N THR A 898 8.66 -28.53 19.52
CA THR A 898 9.01 -28.93 20.86
C THR A 898 7.78 -28.85 21.78
N PHE A 899 7.24 -29.97 22.14
CA PHE A 899 6.16 -30.09 23.09
C PHE A 899 6.71 -30.21 24.52
N ARG A 900 6.25 -29.35 25.39
CA ARG A 900 6.73 -29.34 26.78
C ARG A 900 5.67 -29.82 27.75
N LEU A 901 5.82 -30.99 28.29
CA LEU A 901 4.92 -31.58 29.27
C LEU A 901 5.35 -31.22 30.71
N LYS A 902 4.40 -30.82 31.55
CA LYS A 902 4.61 -30.41 32.93
C LYS A 902 3.80 -31.26 33.89
N ALA A 903 4.29 -31.47 35.13
CA ALA A 903 3.60 -32.19 36.16
C ALA A 903 2.25 -31.57 36.60
N SER A 904 2.11 -30.27 36.44
CA SER A 904 0.88 -29.54 36.77
C SER A 904 -0.11 -29.44 35.62
N ALA A 905 0.20 -29.98 34.46
CA ALA A 905 -0.71 -29.98 33.33
C ALA A 905 -1.78 -31.09 33.44
N GLY A 906 -2.91 -30.90 32.80
CA GLY A 906 -3.88 -31.93 32.48
C GLY A 906 -3.32 -32.93 31.44
N VAL A 907 -4.17 -33.80 30.91
CA VAL A 907 -3.79 -34.69 29.83
C VAL A 907 -3.57 -33.84 28.56
N GLN A 908 -2.46 -34.02 27.90
CA GLN A 908 -2.10 -33.30 26.69
C GLN A 908 -2.23 -34.24 25.50
N ARG A 909 -3.15 -33.94 24.56
CA ARG A 909 -3.26 -34.63 23.28
C ARG A 909 -2.33 -33.95 22.28
N ILE A 910 -1.31 -34.66 21.79
CA ILE A 910 -0.35 -34.13 20.81
C ILE A 910 -0.72 -34.80 19.47
N MET A 911 -1.34 -34.03 18.59
CA MET A 911 -2.13 -34.51 17.47
C MET A 911 -1.32 -34.86 16.23
N ASP A 912 -0.14 -34.26 16.05
CA ASP A 912 0.68 -34.38 14.86
C ASP A 912 2.18 -34.68 15.16
N PHE A 913 2.48 -35.32 16.27
CA PHE A 913 3.86 -35.58 16.70
C PHE A 913 4.62 -36.51 15.75
N ASP A 914 5.67 -36.02 15.13
CA ASP A 914 6.60 -36.82 14.33
C ASP A 914 7.84 -37.16 15.15
N PRO A 915 8.04 -38.46 15.53
CA PRO A 915 9.19 -38.89 16.35
C PRO A 915 10.55 -38.63 15.72
N ASP A 916 10.65 -38.53 14.39
CA ASP A 916 11.90 -38.29 13.67
C ASP A 916 12.28 -36.80 13.61
N VAL A 917 11.31 -35.92 13.75
CA VAL A 917 11.47 -34.45 13.56
C VAL A 917 11.28 -33.69 14.86
N ASP A 918 10.28 -34.06 15.65
CA ASP A 918 9.85 -33.33 16.84
C ASP A 918 10.57 -33.72 18.12
N ARG A 919 10.34 -32.94 19.15
CA ARG A 919 10.97 -33.17 20.45
C ARG A 919 9.98 -33.07 21.60
N LEU A 920 10.05 -34.05 22.49
CA LEU A 920 9.42 -33.96 23.81
C LEU A 920 10.37 -33.35 24.83
N ARG A 921 9.92 -32.38 25.59
CA ARG A 921 10.58 -31.86 26.79
C ARG A 921 9.76 -32.17 28.02
N LEU A 922 10.22 -33.11 28.79
CA LEU A 922 9.60 -33.53 30.01
C LEU A 922 10.06 -32.67 31.18
N ALA A 923 9.18 -31.87 31.74
CA ALA A 923 9.38 -31.18 33.04
C ALA A 923 8.64 -31.97 34.13
N LEU A 924 8.86 -33.26 34.17
CA LEU A 924 8.26 -34.29 35.02
C LEU A 924 9.36 -35.01 35.79
N ASP A 925 9.00 -35.64 36.91
CA ASP A 925 9.91 -36.62 37.53
C ASP A 925 10.05 -37.82 36.58
N PRO A 926 11.26 -38.19 36.16
CA PRO A 926 11.45 -39.32 35.25
C PRO A 926 11.01 -40.65 35.83
N THR A 927 10.81 -40.74 37.14
CA THR A 927 10.47 -41.96 37.81
C THR A 927 9.04 -42.41 37.45
N GLY A 928 8.92 -43.62 36.88
CA GLY A 928 7.64 -44.23 36.58
C GLY A 928 7.01 -43.79 35.25
N LEU A 929 7.79 -43.07 34.41
CA LEU A 929 7.35 -42.73 33.05
C LEU A 929 7.43 -43.96 32.12
N ARG A 930 6.39 -44.18 31.37
CA ARG A 930 6.32 -45.26 30.37
C ARG A 930 5.26 -44.96 29.32
N PHE A 931 5.50 -45.41 28.12
CA PHE A 931 4.50 -45.43 27.07
C PHE A 931 3.64 -46.71 27.10
N ARG A 932 2.34 -46.58 26.86
CA ARG A 932 1.38 -47.65 26.78
C ARG A 932 0.52 -47.47 25.51
N SER A 933 0.43 -48.48 24.67
CA SER A 933 -0.51 -48.46 23.54
C SER A 933 -1.94 -48.78 24.06
N VAL A 934 -2.89 -47.99 23.62
CA VAL A 934 -4.32 -48.16 23.90
C VAL A 934 -5.05 -47.89 22.58
N ASP A 935 -5.60 -48.94 22.02
CA ASP A 935 -6.14 -48.90 20.65
C ASP A 935 -5.06 -48.43 19.66
N ASP A 936 -5.34 -47.48 18.81
CA ASP A 936 -4.39 -46.88 17.86
C ASP A 936 -3.51 -45.79 18.49
N ASP A 937 -3.79 -45.36 19.70
CA ASP A 937 -3.14 -44.26 20.40
C ASP A 937 -1.97 -44.73 21.26
N LEU A 938 -0.99 -43.85 21.44
CA LEU A 938 0.13 -44.08 22.37
C LEU A 938 0.04 -43.12 23.58
N TRP A 939 -0.09 -43.67 24.76
CA TRP A 939 -0.30 -42.95 26.00
C TRP A 939 1.01 -42.85 26.81
N LEU A 940 1.40 -41.61 27.18
CA LEU A 940 2.47 -41.39 28.15
C LEU A 940 1.90 -41.40 29.56
N MET A 941 2.33 -42.41 30.37
CA MET A 941 1.89 -42.62 31.74
C MET A 941 2.99 -42.23 32.71
N GLN A 942 2.64 -41.58 33.81
CA GLN A 942 3.51 -41.44 34.98
C GLN A 942 2.88 -42.21 36.14
N ASN A 943 3.44 -43.39 36.47
CA ASN A 943 2.81 -44.34 37.37
C ASN A 943 1.42 -44.78 36.82
N SER A 944 0.34 -44.35 37.49
CA SER A 944 -1.01 -44.63 37.06
C SER A 944 -1.76 -43.40 36.49
N ARG A 945 -1.05 -42.27 36.37
CA ARG A 945 -1.62 -41.04 35.86
C ARG A 945 -1.31 -40.90 34.36
N GLU A 946 -2.27 -40.53 33.61
CA GLU A 946 -2.16 -40.11 32.20
C GLU A 946 -1.53 -38.73 32.12
N VAL A 947 -0.55 -38.56 31.24
CA VAL A 947 0.20 -37.31 31.06
C VAL A 947 -0.01 -36.75 29.66
N ALA A 948 0.11 -37.60 28.66
CA ALA A 948 -0.11 -37.22 27.27
C ALA A 948 -0.63 -38.39 26.43
N VAL A 949 -1.35 -38.05 25.37
CA VAL A 949 -1.82 -38.95 24.33
C VAL A 949 -1.23 -38.54 23.01
N PHE A 950 -0.78 -39.49 22.23
CA PHE A 950 -0.31 -39.30 20.87
C PHE A 950 -1.18 -40.17 19.97
N PRO A 951 -2.16 -39.61 19.30
CA PRO A 951 -3.04 -40.34 18.40
C PRO A 951 -2.26 -41.01 17.26
N ASP A 952 -2.74 -42.17 16.82
CA ASP A 952 -2.21 -42.95 15.70
C ASP A 952 -0.73 -43.38 15.82
N LEU A 953 -0.13 -43.32 17.01
CA LEU A 953 1.27 -43.65 17.24
C LEU A 953 1.51 -44.96 18.06
N ALA A 954 0.50 -45.81 18.21
CA ALA A 954 0.60 -47.05 18.96
C ALA A 954 1.75 -47.95 18.46
N ASP A 955 1.97 -47.99 17.16
CA ASP A 955 3.02 -48.78 16.52
C ASP A 955 4.42 -48.21 16.73
N GLN A 956 4.56 -46.93 17.09
CA GLN A 956 5.82 -46.25 17.34
C GLN A 956 6.31 -46.35 18.79
N ARG A 957 5.71 -47.21 19.59
CA ARG A 957 5.98 -47.29 21.04
C ARG A 957 7.46 -47.48 21.38
N GLU A 958 8.21 -48.29 20.63
CA GLU A 958 9.63 -48.53 20.92
C GLU A 958 10.49 -47.29 20.64
N VAL A 959 10.19 -46.57 19.54
CA VAL A 959 10.85 -45.32 19.17
C VAL A 959 10.55 -44.27 20.25
N MET A 960 9.31 -44.10 20.61
CA MET A 960 8.88 -43.15 21.63
C MET A 960 9.44 -43.49 23.02
N GLN A 961 9.54 -44.77 23.36
CA GLN A 961 10.14 -45.17 24.63
C GLN A 961 11.62 -44.80 24.71
N SER A 962 12.34 -44.77 23.60
CA SER A 962 13.73 -44.32 23.54
C SER A 962 13.90 -42.82 23.82
N LEU A 963 12.87 -42.01 23.62
CA LEU A 963 12.87 -40.58 23.91
C LEU A 963 12.78 -40.27 25.42
N LEU A 964 12.43 -41.26 26.26
CA LEU A 964 12.38 -41.12 27.70
C LEU A 964 13.74 -41.39 28.39
N GLY A 965 14.70 -42.00 27.69
CA GLY A 965 16.03 -42.32 28.14
C GLY A 965 16.97 -41.22 27.95
#